data_04767d7d256e6318ed8e3dedf39ec403
#
_entry.id   04767d7d256e6318ed8e3dedf39ec403
#
_cell.length_a   1.000
_cell.length_b   1.000
_cell.length_c   1.000
_cell.angle_alpha   90.00
_cell.angle_beta   90.00
_cell.angle_gamma   90.00
#
_symmetry.space_group_name_H-M   'P 1'
#
loop_
_entity.id
_entity.type
_entity.pdbx_description
1 polymer ?
#
loop_
_entity_poly.entity_id
_entity_poly.type
_entity_poly.pdbx_seq_one_letter_code
_entity_poly.pdbx_strand_id
1 'polypeptide(L)'
;INEFTYDHSERLGDAFEYLLSVLGSQGDAGQFRTPRHIIDFMVEIISPKKNELILDPACGTAGFLISAYKYIMRENTSEKYRSQNGNGIGDLLNTEEKKKLLANFKGYDISPDMVRISLVNMYLHGFVSPQIYEYDTLTSEDRWNEYADVILANPPFMTPKGGIKPHKRFSVQSNRSEVLFVDYIAEHLTPTGRAAVIVPEGIIFQSAKAYKQLRKMLVENYLYAVVSLPKGVFEPYSGVKTSILLMDKVLAKKTDSILFVKIENDGFDLGAQRRPIDRNDLPDALQVIREYMDKVRNGKADAFHADEKPCGSLLVKKEKLAENGEYNLTGDRYRVVEKRKRQKWPMVKLGEVCELIRGITYSKEDEVEENGYPVLRANNINLDGTLNFDEVKQISKKVNLNENKKLKKGDIFICLASGSKEHIGKVTFIDNDIDYYFGGFMGVIRTLNNEILNSKYLFLNLKNSKFNEYLRIQISGVNINNLNSKILYEFQIPLPPLEVQQEIVAEIEGYQKIIDGCKQVIDAWKPDVETYLDEELKTYLAEHPEKQEELAEGWPMVKLGEVFKLTSGKFLPQKEQVEGDYLVYGGNGISGKHNKYFLEKPTLIIGRVGEYCGSVHITMPKSWVTDNALLVSEYFINVEQRYLLFVLTNLEINKYAKRGGQPSVSQSTIYSLSIPLPPLEVQQRIVDKIEAERKVMDSLREMVKTYEEKIKRLIDKVWGE
;
A
#
# COMPACT_ATOMS: atom_id res chain seq x y z
N ILE A 1 42.01 -24.18 11.88
CA ILE A 1 41.97 -23.72 10.47
C ILE A 1 42.46 -24.84 9.51
N ASN A 2 43.03 -25.95 10.02
CA ASN A 2 43.62 -27.02 9.23
C ASN A 2 42.69 -28.21 8.89
N GLU A 3 41.38 -28.10 9.09
CA GLU A 3 40.39 -29.16 8.80
C GLU A 3 39.26 -28.74 7.87
N PHE A 4 39.46 -27.72 7.02
CA PHE A 4 38.51 -27.41 5.96
C PHE A 4 38.80 -28.33 4.77
N THR A 5 38.09 -29.46 4.72
CA THR A 5 38.06 -30.30 3.52
C THR A 5 37.15 -29.68 2.46
N TYR A 6 37.44 -29.93 1.18
CA TYR A 6 36.78 -29.36 0.00
C TYR A 6 35.27 -29.59 -0.08
N ASP A 7 34.72 -30.50 0.72
CA ASP A 7 33.28 -30.83 0.78
C ASP A 7 32.40 -29.79 1.53
N HIS A 8 33.02 -28.74 2.09
CA HIS A 8 32.31 -27.68 2.84
C HIS A 8 32.24 -26.33 2.13
N SER A 9 32.76 -26.24 0.89
CA SER A 9 32.79 -24.96 0.15
C SER A 9 31.40 -24.38 -0.15
N GLU A 10 30.42 -25.23 -0.51
CA GLU A 10 29.03 -24.77 -0.75
C GLU A 10 28.38 -24.19 0.52
N ARG A 11 28.58 -24.85 1.67
CA ARG A 11 28.06 -24.34 2.96
C ARG A 11 28.72 -23.01 3.33
N LEU A 12 29.98 -22.83 3.00
CA LEU A 12 30.71 -21.59 3.23
C LEU A 12 30.20 -20.48 2.28
N GLY A 13 29.92 -20.82 1.02
CA GLY A 13 29.30 -19.94 0.04
C GLY A 13 27.90 -19.46 0.49
N ASP A 14 27.05 -20.37 0.94
CA ASP A 14 25.72 -20.06 1.45
C ASP A 14 25.80 -19.19 2.72
N ALA A 15 26.74 -19.48 3.63
CA ALA A 15 26.99 -18.65 4.81
C ALA A 15 27.50 -17.26 4.44
N PHE A 16 28.36 -17.14 3.42
CA PHE A 16 28.83 -15.86 2.92
C PHE A 16 27.69 -15.04 2.28
N GLU A 17 26.83 -15.66 1.48
CA GLU A 17 25.65 -15.01 0.93
C GLU A 17 24.69 -14.54 2.04
N TYR A 18 24.50 -15.37 3.08
CA TYR A 18 23.71 -14.97 4.24
C TYR A 18 24.31 -13.76 4.96
N LEU A 19 25.63 -13.78 5.22
CA LEU A 19 26.34 -12.63 5.80
C LEU A 19 26.20 -11.38 4.95
N LEU A 20 26.35 -11.51 3.63
CA LEU A 20 26.13 -10.41 2.71
C LEU A 20 24.69 -9.89 2.76
N SER A 21 23.68 -10.74 2.97
CA SER A 21 22.28 -10.34 3.10
C SER A 21 22.02 -9.55 4.39
N VAL A 22 22.69 -9.93 5.48
CA VAL A 22 22.55 -9.26 6.81
C VAL A 22 23.34 -7.95 6.86
N LEU A 23 24.59 -7.95 6.37
CA LEU A 23 25.46 -6.76 6.38
C LEU A 23 24.99 -5.68 5.40
N GLY A 24 24.34 -6.06 4.30
CA GLY A 24 23.80 -5.13 3.32
C GLY A 24 22.68 -4.21 3.86
N SER A 25 22.11 -4.49 5.02
CA SER A 25 21.12 -3.63 5.67
C SER A 25 21.68 -2.28 6.18
N GLN A 26 22.99 -2.10 6.15
CA GLN A 26 23.70 -0.87 6.54
C GLN A 26 24.35 -0.12 5.35
N GLY A 27 24.01 -0.50 4.10
CA GLY A 27 24.72 -0.11 2.90
C GLY A 27 24.63 1.34 2.48
N ASP A 28 25.69 1.84 1.87
CA ASP A 28 25.79 3.12 1.18
C ASP A 28 24.77 3.27 0.06
N ALA A 29 24.32 4.51 -0.14
CA ALA A 29 23.24 4.87 -1.06
C ALA A 29 23.42 4.30 -2.48
N GLY A 30 22.51 3.39 -2.89
CA GLY A 30 22.33 2.99 -4.29
C GLY A 30 22.54 1.50 -4.63
N GLN A 31 22.91 0.66 -3.70
CA GLN A 31 23.09 -0.78 -3.95
C GLN A 31 21.86 -1.58 -3.48
N PHE A 32 20.99 -1.92 -4.41
CA PHE A 32 19.81 -2.75 -4.13
C PHE A 32 20.13 -4.22 -4.37
N ARG A 33 20.01 -5.06 -3.33
CA ARG A 33 20.13 -6.50 -3.49
C ARG A 33 18.79 -7.09 -3.89
N THR A 34 18.81 -7.91 -4.93
CA THR A 34 17.63 -8.68 -5.34
C THR A 34 17.38 -9.79 -4.32
N PRO A 35 16.17 -9.89 -3.74
CA PRO A 35 15.82 -10.99 -2.85
C PRO A 35 16.02 -12.36 -3.53
N ARG A 36 16.53 -13.34 -2.78
CA ARG A 36 16.91 -14.65 -3.33
C ARG A 36 15.76 -15.36 -4.03
N HIS A 37 14.57 -15.37 -3.42
CA HIS A 37 13.40 -16.02 -3.99
C HIS A 37 12.96 -15.39 -5.33
N ILE A 38 13.21 -14.10 -5.55
CA ILE A 38 12.97 -13.44 -6.84
C ILE A 38 14.02 -13.82 -7.86
N ILE A 39 15.29 -13.90 -7.46
CA ILE A 39 16.37 -14.41 -8.32
C ILE A 39 16.03 -15.83 -8.79
N ASP A 40 15.72 -16.72 -7.85
CA ASP A 40 15.40 -18.12 -8.11
C ASP A 40 14.16 -18.26 -9.02
N PHE A 41 13.13 -17.45 -8.79
CA PHE A 41 11.94 -17.38 -9.65
C PHE A 41 12.29 -16.99 -11.10
N MET A 42 13.14 -15.98 -11.29
CA MET A 42 13.58 -15.58 -12.63
C MET A 42 14.42 -16.67 -13.31
N VAL A 43 15.31 -17.31 -12.58
CA VAL A 43 16.13 -18.43 -13.07
C VAL A 43 15.27 -19.63 -13.46
N GLU A 44 14.26 -19.97 -12.64
CA GLU A 44 13.29 -21.04 -12.94
C GLU A 44 12.51 -20.79 -14.23
N ILE A 45 12.10 -19.54 -14.51
CA ILE A 45 11.43 -19.17 -15.77
C ILE A 45 12.38 -19.33 -16.95
N ILE A 46 13.59 -18.78 -16.85
CA ILE A 46 14.56 -18.73 -17.94
C ILE A 46 15.12 -20.12 -18.23
N SER A 47 15.25 -20.96 -17.19
CA SER A 47 15.72 -22.36 -17.30
C SER A 47 17.04 -22.48 -18.09
N PRO A 48 18.15 -21.90 -17.59
CA PRO A 48 19.44 -21.93 -18.27
C PRO A 48 19.97 -23.34 -18.42
N LYS A 49 20.72 -23.62 -19.52
CA LYS A 49 21.25 -24.93 -19.85
C LYS A 49 22.76 -24.96 -19.73
N LYS A 50 23.35 -26.16 -19.52
CA LYS A 50 24.77 -26.37 -19.28
C LYS A 50 25.73 -25.85 -20.37
N ASN A 51 25.24 -25.68 -21.61
CA ASN A 51 26.05 -25.26 -22.75
C ASN A 51 25.82 -23.79 -23.14
N GLU A 52 25.02 -23.07 -22.41
CA GLU A 52 24.67 -21.69 -22.71
C GLU A 52 25.59 -20.70 -21.99
N LEU A 53 25.95 -19.61 -22.67
CA LEU A 53 26.68 -18.50 -22.07
C LEU A 53 25.71 -17.62 -21.30
N ILE A 54 25.99 -17.41 -20.02
CA ILE A 54 25.17 -16.69 -19.08
C ILE A 54 25.89 -15.41 -18.68
N LEU A 55 25.19 -14.25 -18.86
CA LEU A 55 25.73 -12.92 -18.57
C LEU A 55 24.85 -12.18 -17.57
N ASP A 56 25.48 -11.50 -16.62
CA ASP A 56 24.88 -10.45 -15.82
C ASP A 56 25.68 -9.15 -16.02
N PRO A 57 25.14 -8.14 -16.77
CA PRO A 57 25.85 -6.92 -17.10
C PRO A 57 25.89 -5.87 -15.97
N ALA A 58 25.34 -6.20 -14.77
CA ALA A 58 25.35 -5.39 -13.56
C ALA A 58 25.35 -6.33 -12.34
N CYS A 59 26.37 -7.21 -12.26
CA CYS A 59 26.29 -8.44 -11.47
C CYS A 59 26.31 -8.25 -9.94
N GLY A 60 26.68 -7.08 -9.44
CA GLY A 60 26.71 -6.80 -7.99
C GLY A 60 27.53 -7.85 -7.24
N THR A 61 26.87 -8.72 -6.49
CA THR A 61 27.48 -9.83 -5.73
C THR A 61 27.47 -11.18 -6.47
N ALA A 62 27.15 -11.20 -7.76
CA ALA A 62 26.99 -12.39 -8.63
C ALA A 62 25.80 -13.31 -8.26
N GLY A 63 24.77 -12.79 -7.57
CA GLY A 63 23.64 -13.59 -7.11
C GLY A 63 22.88 -14.32 -8.22
N PHE A 64 22.64 -13.70 -9.37
CA PHE A 64 22.01 -14.33 -10.53
C PHE A 64 22.88 -15.44 -11.13
N LEU A 65 24.18 -15.18 -11.26
CA LEU A 65 25.14 -16.19 -11.82
C LEU A 65 25.19 -17.42 -10.94
N ILE A 66 25.26 -17.26 -9.63
CA ILE A 66 25.30 -18.36 -8.66
C ILE A 66 23.98 -19.13 -8.66
N SER A 67 22.82 -18.45 -8.69
CA SER A 67 21.52 -19.12 -8.75
C SER A 67 21.38 -19.91 -10.05
N ALA A 68 21.78 -19.34 -11.19
CA ALA A 68 21.78 -20.04 -12.48
C ALA A 68 22.69 -21.26 -12.46
N TYR A 69 23.87 -21.17 -11.86
CA TYR A 69 24.76 -22.32 -11.68
C TYR A 69 24.13 -23.42 -10.83
N LYS A 70 23.58 -23.08 -9.67
CA LYS A 70 22.87 -24.03 -8.78
C LYS A 70 21.69 -24.70 -9.51
N TYR A 71 20.93 -23.93 -10.28
CA TYR A 71 19.83 -24.45 -11.10
C TYR A 71 20.36 -25.52 -12.10
N ILE A 72 21.40 -25.21 -12.87
CA ILE A 72 21.96 -26.13 -13.86
C ILE A 72 22.53 -27.41 -13.18
N MET A 73 23.21 -27.25 -12.04
CA MET A 73 23.69 -28.38 -11.25
C MET A 73 22.56 -29.29 -10.80
N ARG A 74 21.48 -28.71 -10.27
CA ARG A 74 20.27 -29.43 -9.84
C ARG A 74 19.61 -30.18 -11.00
N GLU A 75 19.44 -29.54 -12.16
CA GLU A 75 18.83 -30.17 -13.34
C GLU A 75 19.67 -31.30 -13.93
N ASN A 76 20.96 -31.30 -13.68
CA ASN A 76 21.89 -32.36 -14.07
C ASN A 76 22.30 -33.28 -12.91
N THR A 77 21.42 -33.44 -11.92
CA THR A 77 21.59 -34.34 -10.77
C THR A 77 20.60 -35.50 -10.87
N SER A 78 21.07 -36.72 -10.68
CA SER A 78 20.27 -37.95 -10.69
C SER A 78 19.24 -37.95 -9.52
N GLU A 79 18.13 -38.65 -9.69
CA GLU A 79 17.08 -38.78 -8.67
C GLU A 79 17.62 -39.30 -7.32
N LYS A 80 18.59 -40.19 -7.38
CA LYS A 80 19.25 -40.76 -6.20
C LYS A 80 19.86 -39.69 -5.28
N TYR A 81 20.39 -38.61 -5.84
CA TYR A 81 21.03 -37.52 -5.07
C TYR A 81 20.17 -36.31 -4.88
N ARG A 82 19.10 -36.11 -5.69
CA ARG A 82 18.12 -35.03 -5.50
C ARG A 82 17.40 -35.12 -4.14
N SER A 83 17.10 -36.34 -3.66
CA SER A 83 16.35 -36.57 -2.43
C SER A 83 17.15 -36.33 -1.14
N GLN A 84 18.48 -36.24 -1.21
CA GLN A 84 19.30 -36.19 0.01
C GLN A 84 19.72 -34.79 0.48
N ASN A 85 19.85 -33.79 -0.39
CA ASN A 85 20.46 -32.51 -0.03
C ASN A 85 19.84 -31.24 -0.62
N GLY A 86 18.73 -31.28 -1.37
CA GLY A 86 18.09 -30.08 -1.96
C GLY A 86 18.96 -29.33 -3.00
N ASN A 87 20.28 -29.35 -2.88
CA ASN A 87 21.26 -28.82 -3.82
C ASN A 87 21.75 -29.92 -4.75
N GLY A 88 21.73 -29.64 -6.07
CA GLY A 88 22.18 -30.61 -7.04
C GLY A 88 23.69 -30.71 -7.08
N ILE A 89 24.26 -31.93 -7.09
CA ILE A 89 25.69 -32.19 -7.18
C ILE A 89 26.20 -32.32 -8.64
N GLY A 90 25.28 -32.29 -9.61
CA GLY A 90 25.61 -32.40 -11.03
C GLY A 90 26.36 -33.70 -11.39
N ASP A 91 25.96 -34.84 -10.81
CA ASP A 91 26.59 -36.14 -11.06
C ASP A 91 26.37 -36.68 -12.48
N LEU A 92 25.41 -36.15 -13.21
CA LEU A 92 25.15 -36.43 -14.61
C LEU A 92 26.08 -35.65 -15.57
N LEU A 93 26.86 -34.69 -15.04
CA LEU A 93 27.87 -33.96 -15.82
C LEU A 93 29.25 -34.63 -15.69
N ASN A 94 29.90 -34.91 -16.82
CA ASN A 94 31.29 -35.34 -16.81
C ASN A 94 32.25 -34.17 -16.52
N THR A 95 33.55 -34.48 -16.31
CA THR A 95 34.56 -33.49 -15.91
C THR A 95 34.73 -32.37 -16.95
N GLU A 96 34.70 -32.68 -18.25
CA GLU A 96 34.82 -31.67 -19.30
C GLU A 96 33.59 -30.76 -19.39
N GLU A 97 32.39 -31.33 -19.18
CA GLU A 97 31.16 -30.55 -19.13
C GLU A 97 31.12 -29.58 -17.93
N LYS A 98 31.57 -30.06 -16.75
CA LYS A 98 31.70 -29.19 -15.56
C LYS A 98 32.71 -28.07 -15.81
N LYS A 99 33.84 -28.35 -16.41
CA LYS A 99 34.84 -27.34 -16.74
C LYS A 99 34.33 -26.31 -17.74
N LYS A 100 33.61 -26.73 -18.79
CA LYS A 100 32.96 -25.83 -19.75
C LYS A 100 31.89 -25.02 -19.12
N LEU A 101 31.04 -25.61 -18.26
CA LEU A 101 29.98 -24.92 -17.54
C LEU A 101 30.54 -23.76 -16.72
N LEU A 102 31.61 -23.99 -15.93
CA LEU A 102 32.24 -22.95 -15.12
C LEU A 102 32.78 -21.76 -15.95
N ALA A 103 33.17 -22.01 -17.20
CA ALA A 103 33.67 -20.99 -18.13
C ALA A 103 32.55 -20.18 -18.82
N ASN A 104 31.29 -20.61 -18.71
CA ASN A 104 30.16 -19.99 -19.40
C ASN A 104 29.49 -18.86 -18.62
N PHE A 105 29.98 -18.53 -17.43
CA PHE A 105 29.40 -17.46 -16.59
C PHE A 105 30.24 -16.20 -16.67
N LYS A 106 29.60 -15.08 -17.07
CA LYS A 106 30.27 -13.79 -17.15
C LYS A 106 29.49 -12.76 -16.34
N GLY A 107 30.20 -11.86 -15.66
CA GLY A 107 29.62 -10.74 -14.94
C GLY A 107 30.37 -9.46 -15.18
N TYR A 108 29.64 -8.34 -15.27
CA TYR A 108 30.22 -7.00 -15.35
C TYR A 108 29.71 -6.15 -14.18
N ASP A 109 30.58 -5.36 -13.60
CA ASP A 109 30.20 -4.31 -12.64
C ASP A 109 31.17 -3.15 -12.77
N ILE A 110 30.66 -1.93 -12.59
CA ILE A 110 31.47 -0.70 -12.64
C ILE A 110 32.25 -0.47 -11.33
N SER A 111 31.79 -1.07 -10.23
CA SER A 111 32.38 -0.92 -8.91
C SER A 111 33.49 -1.94 -8.67
N PRO A 112 34.77 -1.54 -8.46
CA PRO A 112 35.85 -2.44 -8.12
C PRO A 112 35.58 -3.28 -6.87
N ASP A 113 34.85 -2.74 -5.90
CA ASP A 113 34.50 -3.45 -4.66
C ASP A 113 33.45 -4.54 -4.93
N MET A 114 32.47 -4.27 -5.78
CA MET A 114 31.50 -5.30 -6.20
C MET A 114 32.17 -6.41 -6.99
N VAL A 115 33.09 -6.09 -7.87
CA VAL A 115 33.93 -7.08 -8.61
C VAL A 115 34.67 -7.97 -7.63
N ARG A 116 35.31 -7.42 -6.61
CA ARG A 116 36.02 -8.22 -5.58
C ARG A 116 35.09 -9.14 -4.81
N ILE A 117 33.94 -8.61 -4.35
CA ILE A 117 32.93 -9.39 -3.62
C ILE A 117 32.37 -10.51 -4.52
N SER A 118 32.05 -10.20 -5.77
CA SER A 118 31.60 -11.20 -6.76
C SER A 118 32.60 -12.31 -6.97
N LEU A 119 33.88 -11.96 -7.15
CA LEU A 119 34.95 -12.95 -7.31
C LEU A 119 35.05 -13.87 -6.09
N VAL A 120 35.04 -13.32 -4.87
CA VAL A 120 35.04 -14.11 -3.63
C VAL A 120 33.83 -15.04 -3.58
N ASN A 121 32.63 -14.51 -3.89
CA ASN A 121 31.40 -15.28 -3.87
C ASN A 121 31.43 -16.44 -4.89
N MET A 122 31.88 -16.18 -6.10
CA MET A 122 32.06 -17.21 -7.14
C MET A 122 33.11 -18.28 -6.75
N TYR A 123 34.27 -17.87 -6.17
CA TYR A 123 35.25 -18.81 -5.64
C TYR A 123 34.68 -19.72 -4.57
N LEU A 124 33.90 -19.21 -3.65
CA LEU A 124 33.23 -19.97 -2.57
C LEU A 124 32.22 -20.99 -3.12
N HIS A 125 31.71 -20.75 -4.34
CA HIS A 125 30.82 -21.69 -5.05
C HIS A 125 31.57 -22.58 -6.06
N GLY A 126 32.90 -22.68 -5.97
CA GLY A 126 33.72 -23.64 -6.72
C GLY A 126 34.19 -23.17 -8.11
N PHE A 127 34.03 -21.90 -8.46
CA PHE A 127 34.58 -21.36 -9.69
C PHE A 127 36.09 -21.11 -9.54
N VAL A 128 36.90 -21.84 -10.27
CA VAL A 128 38.38 -21.74 -10.19
C VAL A 128 38.89 -20.46 -10.86
N SER A 129 38.22 -19.98 -11.89
CA SER A 129 38.58 -18.75 -12.63
C SER A 129 37.35 -18.00 -13.07
N PRO A 130 36.64 -17.31 -12.10
CA PRO A 130 35.44 -16.58 -12.40
C PRO A 130 35.70 -15.46 -13.42
N GLN A 131 34.82 -15.33 -14.42
CA GLN A 131 34.91 -14.30 -15.44
C GLN A 131 34.09 -13.07 -15.03
N ILE A 132 34.53 -12.37 -13.99
CA ILE A 132 33.94 -11.10 -13.50
C ILE A 132 34.90 -9.98 -13.85
N TYR A 133 34.37 -8.93 -14.48
CA TYR A 133 35.17 -7.83 -15.00
C TYR A 133 34.69 -6.49 -14.48
N GLU A 134 35.63 -5.63 -14.11
CA GLU A 134 35.34 -4.19 -13.94
C GLU A 134 35.08 -3.60 -15.33
N TYR A 135 33.85 -3.21 -15.58
CA TYR A 135 33.42 -2.75 -16.90
C TYR A 135 32.22 -1.82 -16.81
N ASP A 136 32.31 -0.65 -17.41
CA ASP A 136 31.18 0.26 -17.60
C ASP A 136 30.38 -0.14 -18.84
N THR A 137 29.33 -0.89 -18.62
CA THR A 137 28.44 -1.42 -19.67
C THR A 137 27.80 -0.32 -20.54
N LEU A 138 27.68 0.91 -20.03
CA LEU A 138 26.94 1.97 -20.70
C LEU A 138 27.80 2.96 -21.47
N THR A 139 29.09 3.10 -21.10
CA THR A 139 29.97 4.09 -21.74
C THR A 139 31.17 3.48 -22.47
N SER A 140 31.58 2.24 -22.11
CA SER A 140 32.69 1.54 -22.77
C SER A 140 32.22 0.65 -23.93
N GLU A 141 33.03 0.58 -25.01
CA GLU A 141 32.75 -0.28 -26.15
C GLU A 141 33.64 -1.54 -26.20
N ASP A 142 34.53 -1.72 -25.21
CA ASP A 142 35.56 -2.76 -25.27
C ASP A 142 34.99 -4.19 -25.33
N ARG A 143 33.80 -4.40 -24.72
CA ARG A 143 33.09 -5.69 -24.68
C ARG A 143 31.75 -5.65 -25.43
N TRP A 144 31.52 -4.67 -26.26
CA TRP A 144 30.24 -4.51 -26.99
C TRP A 144 29.91 -5.70 -27.92
N ASN A 145 30.89 -6.44 -28.39
CA ASN A 145 30.66 -7.55 -29.32
C ASN A 145 30.51 -8.91 -28.60
N GLU A 146 30.38 -8.91 -27.27
CA GLU A 146 30.14 -10.12 -26.49
C GLU A 146 28.63 -10.36 -26.34
N TYR A 147 28.15 -11.48 -26.91
CA TYR A 147 26.74 -11.87 -26.86
C TYR A 147 26.53 -13.02 -25.88
N ALA A 148 25.32 -13.18 -25.34
CA ALA A 148 24.95 -14.22 -24.42
C ALA A 148 23.66 -14.94 -24.82
N ASP A 149 23.56 -16.23 -24.46
CA ASP A 149 22.36 -17.02 -24.67
C ASP A 149 21.32 -16.74 -23.58
N VAL A 150 21.79 -16.39 -22.39
CA VAL A 150 20.97 -16.04 -21.23
C VAL A 150 21.51 -14.76 -20.59
N ILE A 151 20.63 -13.78 -20.36
CA ILE A 151 20.96 -12.59 -19.58
C ILE A 151 19.96 -12.47 -18.44
N LEU A 152 20.50 -12.38 -17.21
CA LEU A 152 19.73 -12.20 -15.97
C LEU A 152 20.27 -10.98 -15.26
N ALA A 153 19.44 -9.99 -14.93
CA ALA A 153 19.93 -8.75 -14.36
C ALA A 153 18.89 -7.99 -13.51
N ASN A 154 19.41 -7.29 -12.52
CA ASN A 154 18.73 -6.21 -11.81
C ASN A 154 19.61 -4.95 -11.90
N PRO A 155 19.60 -4.22 -13.03
CA PRO A 155 20.46 -3.07 -13.23
C PRO A 155 20.05 -1.89 -12.31
N PRO A 156 20.98 -0.93 -12.04
CA PRO A 156 20.70 0.22 -11.20
C PRO A 156 19.61 1.11 -11.80
N PHE A 157 18.65 1.58 -10.95
CA PHE A 157 17.52 2.43 -11.36
C PHE A 157 17.84 3.92 -11.30
N MET A 158 18.96 4.30 -10.69
CA MET A 158 19.34 5.69 -10.51
C MET A 158 20.35 6.13 -11.57
N THR A 159 20.02 7.22 -12.25
CA THR A 159 20.93 7.88 -13.18
C THR A 159 21.77 8.90 -12.38
N PRO A 160 23.10 8.94 -12.57
CA PRO A 160 23.97 9.96 -11.96
C PRO A 160 23.52 11.38 -12.28
N LYS A 161 23.85 12.35 -11.39
CA LYS A 161 23.61 13.77 -11.68
C LYS A 161 24.32 14.17 -12.97
N GLY A 162 23.57 14.78 -13.91
CA GLY A 162 24.07 15.13 -15.24
C GLY A 162 23.75 14.11 -16.32
N GLY A 163 23.19 12.96 -15.97
CA GLY A 163 22.85 11.87 -16.88
C GLY A 163 24.07 11.06 -17.36
N ILE A 164 23.82 10.08 -18.21
CA ILE A 164 24.85 9.25 -18.83
C ILE A 164 25.01 9.71 -20.28
N LYS A 165 26.26 9.72 -20.77
CA LYS A 165 26.58 9.94 -22.18
C LYS A 165 26.94 8.59 -22.81
N PRO A 166 25.95 7.85 -23.34
CA PRO A 166 26.21 6.54 -23.94
C PRO A 166 27.00 6.69 -25.24
N HIS A 167 27.71 5.63 -25.63
CA HIS A 167 28.29 5.60 -26.95
C HIS A 167 27.20 5.43 -28.05
N LYS A 168 27.57 5.65 -29.32
CA LYS A 168 26.59 5.77 -30.42
C LYS A 168 25.98 4.44 -30.87
N ARG A 169 26.45 3.31 -30.38
CA ARG A 169 26.00 1.96 -30.79
C ARG A 169 24.66 1.54 -30.16
N PHE A 170 24.20 2.24 -29.11
CA PHE A 170 22.88 1.98 -28.54
C PHE A 170 21.76 2.25 -29.54
N SER A 171 20.80 1.33 -29.66
CA SER A 171 19.63 1.48 -30.52
C SER A 171 18.70 2.60 -30.04
N VAL A 172 18.61 2.78 -28.71
CA VAL A 172 17.83 3.85 -28.07
C VAL A 172 18.77 4.80 -27.34
N GLN A 173 18.94 6.00 -27.91
CA GLN A 173 19.76 7.02 -27.29
C GLN A 173 19.03 7.67 -26.10
N SER A 174 19.62 7.58 -24.92
CA SER A 174 19.07 8.08 -23.66
C SER A 174 20.19 8.52 -22.73
N ASN A 175 19.88 9.40 -21.77
CA ASN A 175 20.74 9.71 -20.64
C ASN A 175 20.32 8.98 -19.37
N ARG A 176 19.39 8.02 -19.47
CA ARG A 176 18.82 7.26 -18.37
C ARG A 176 19.41 5.84 -18.32
N SER A 177 20.00 5.47 -17.17
CA SER A 177 20.64 4.16 -16.99
C SER A 177 19.69 3.01 -17.22
N GLU A 178 18.49 3.08 -16.70
CA GLU A 178 17.48 2.04 -16.81
C GLU A 178 17.04 1.79 -18.25
N VAL A 179 16.99 2.82 -19.11
CA VAL A 179 16.70 2.67 -20.54
C VAL A 179 17.85 1.99 -21.25
N LEU A 180 19.09 2.46 -20.98
CA LEU A 180 20.29 1.95 -21.65
C LEU A 180 20.60 0.49 -21.28
N PHE A 181 20.44 0.10 -20.01
CA PHE A 181 20.63 -1.29 -19.62
C PHE A 181 19.64 -2.25 -20.30
N VAL A 182 18.37 -1.86 -20.41
CA VAL A 182 17.38 -2.71 -21.07
C VAL A 182 17.65 -2.81 -22.57
N ASP A 183 18.06 -1.70 -23.23
CA ASP A 183 18.50 -1.70 -24.63
C ASP A 183 19.74 -2.61 -24.82
N TYR A 184 20.77 -2.45 -23.98
CA TYR A 184 21.95 -3.31 -23.98
C TYR A 184 21.58 -4.80 -23.87
N ILE A 185 20.76 -5.17 -22.90
CA ILE A 185 20.34 -6.56 -22.66
C ILE A 185 19.63 -7.14 -23.90
N ALA A 186 18.70 -6.39 -24.49
CA ALA A 186 17.98 -6.84 -25.67
C ALA A 186 18.89 -7.05 -26.87
N GLU A 187 19.82 -6.12 -27.13
CA GLU A 187 20.73 -6.17 -28.28
C GLU A 187 21.83 -7.25 -28.14
N HIS A 188 22.25 -7.58 -26.90
CA HIS A 188 23.35 -8.55 -26.66
C HIS A 188 22.87 -9.99 -26.50
N LEU A 189 21.58 -10.28 -26.71
CA LEU A 189 21.11 -11.65 -26.84
C LEU A 189 21.53 -12.27 -28.17
N THR A 190 21.99 -13.53 -28.14
CA THR A 190 22.15 -14.34 -29.34
C THR A 190 20.84 -14.46 -30.12
N PRO A 191 20.82 -14.95 -31.39
CA PRO A 191 19.57 -15.11 -32.13
C PRO A 191 18.51 -15.98 -31.47
N THR A 192 18.93 -16.91 -30.61
CA THR A 192 18.05 -17.76 -29.80
C THR A 192 18.07 -17.40 -28.31
N GLY A 193 18.65 -16.25 -27.96
CA GLY A 193 18.88 -15.81 -26.62
C GLY A 193 17.59 -15.33 -25.93
N ARG A 194 17.61 -15.41 -24.62
CA ARG A 194 16.50 -14.99 -23.73
C ARG A 194 17.01 -14.28 -22.48
N ALA A 195 16.17 -13.43 -21.92
CA ALA A 195 16.54 -12.66 -20.73
C ALA A 195 15.37 -12.46 -19.78
N ALA A 196 15.71 -12.30 -18.50
CA ALA A 196 14.80 -11.74 -17.50
C ALA A 196 15.51 -10.56 -16.81
N VAL A 197 14.84 -9.40 -16.81
CA VAL A 197 15.40 -8.18 -16.25
C VAL A 197 14.38 -7.47 -15.35
N ILE A 198 14.83 -7.08 -14.16
CA ILE A 198 14.05 -6.26 -13.25
C ILE A 198 14.15 -4.81 -13.68
N VAL A 199 12.99 -4.15 -13.77
CA VAL A 199 12.91 -2.77 -14.22
C VAL A 199 12.00 -1.94 -13.29
N PRO A 200 12.28 -0.64 -13.10
CA PRO A 200 11.38 0.27 -12.41
C PRO A 200 10.16 0.57 -13.25
N GLU A 201 9.08 1.01 -12.62
CA GLU A 201 7.81 1.38 -13.27
C GLU A 201 7.98 2.39 -14.42
N GLY A 202 9.05 3.22 -14.39
CA GLY A 202 9.35 4.15 -15.49
C GLY A 202 9.47 3.48 -16.85
N ILE A 203 10.11 2.31 -16.94
CA ILE A 203 10.21 1.53 -18.18
C ILE A 203 8.81 1.10 -18.66
N ILE A 204 7.93 0.74 -17.74
CA ILE A 204 6.61 0.20 -18.02
C ILE A 204 5.70 1.24 -18.69
N PHE A 205 5.76 2.51 -18.27
CA PHE A 205 4.73 3.46 -18.70
C PHE A 205 5.18 4.91 -19.02
N GLN A 206 6.41 5.32 -18.74
CA GLN A 206 6.80 6.73 -19.00
C GLN A 206 6.63 7.13 -20.47
N SER A 207 6.10 8.35 -20.70
CA SER A 207 5.76 8.84 -22.04
C SER A 207 6.89 9.60 -22.75
N ALA A 208 8.08 9.73 -22.13
CA ALA A 208 9.23 10.33 -22.79
C ALA A 208 9.69 9.49 -24.00
N LYS A 209 10.22 10.17 -25.03
CA LYS A 209 10.53 9.58 -26.35
C LYS A 209 11.38 8.29 -26.25
N ALA A 210 12.45 8.33 -25.46
CA ALA A 210 13.35 7.16 -25.31
C ALA A 210 12.64 5.94 -24.72
N TYR A 211 11.77 6.13 -23.72
CA TYR A 211 10.99 5.03 -23.12
C TYR A 211 10.00 4.42 -24.12
N LYS A 212 9.33 5.25 -24.92
CA LYS A 212 8.42 4.75 -25.98
C LYS A 212 9.17 3.98 -27.05
N GLN A 213 10.32 4.49 -27.50
CA GLN A 213 11.17 3.81 -28.49
C GLN A 213 11.64 2.45 -27.95
N LEU A 214 12.11 2.40 -26.69
CA LEU A 214 12.52 1.16 -26.06
C LEU A 214 11.36 0.16 -26.00
N ARG A 215 10.20 0.55 -25.48
CA ARG A 215 9.04 -0.36 -25.38
C ARG A 215 8.57 -0.84 -26.74
N LYS A 216 8.57 0.04 -27.76
CA LYS A 216 8.27 -0.37 -29.15
C LYS A 216 9.19 -1.49 -29.60
N MET A 217 10.50 -1.29 -29.48
CA MET A 217 11.51 -2.27 -29.85
C MET A 217 11.31 -3.61 -29.11
N LEU A 218 11.07 -3.55 -27.80
CA LEU A 218 10.85 -4.71 -26.95
C LEU A 218 9.59 -5.49 -27.34
N VAL A 219 8.45 -4.82 -27.48
CA VAL A 219 7.17 -5.43 -27.85
C VAL A 219 7.21 -6.08 -29.22
N GLU A 220 7.85 -5.42 -30.19
CA GLU A 220 7.93 -5.94 -31.55
C GLU A 220 8.87 -7.16 -31.68
N ASN A 221 10.00 -7.20 -30.93
CA ASN A 221 11.07 -8.13 -31.26
C ASN A 221 11.52 -9.07 -30.13
N TYR A 222 11.25 -8.75 -28.85
CA TYR A 222 11.89 -9.45 -27.73
C TYR A 222 10.93 -9.96 -26.68
N LEU A 223 9.92 -9.16 -26.34
CA LEU A 223 9.09 -9.38 -25.17
C LEU A 223 7.99 -10.42 -25.43
N TYR A 224 7.85 -11.40 -24.52
CA TYR A 224 6.74 -12.34 -24.52
C TYR A 224 5.90 -12.28 -23.26
N ALA A 225 6.45 -11.79 -22.13
CA ALA A 225 5.71 -11.63 -20.89
C ALA A 225 6.25 -10.47 -20.02
N VAL A 226 5.39 -9.95 -19.17
CA VAL A 226 5.70 -8.94 -18.14
C VAL A 226 5.11 -9.42 -16.82
N VAL A 227 5.93 -9.47 -15.76
CA VAL A 227 5.51 -9.82 -14.40
C VAL A 227 5.57 -8.58 -13.52
N SER A 228 4.43 -8.13 -13.02
CA SER A 228 4.37 -7.01 -12.07
C SER A 228 4.62 -7.54 -10.65
N LEU A 229 5.63 -7.01 -9.95
CA LEU A 229 5.94 -7.34 -8.57
C LEU A 229 5.18 -6.42 -7.60
N PRO A 230 4.89 -6.85 -6.35
CA PRO A 230 4.27 -6.00 -5.35
C PRO A 230 5.20 -4.85 -4.93
N LYS A 231 4.61 -3.74 -4.49
CA LYS A 231 5.39 -2.64 -3.90
C LYS A 231 6.02 -3.12 -2.59
N GLY A 232 7.30 -2.88 -2.38
CA GLY A 232 8.01 -3.26 -1.15
C GLY A 232 8.82 -4.56 -1.24
N VAL A 233 8.87 -5.24 -2.40
CA VAL A 233 9.72 -6.42 -2.61
C VAL A 233 11.19 -6.15 -2.26
N PHE A 234 11.65 -4.91 -2.49
CA PHE A 234 13.03 -4.47 -2.23
C PHE A 234 13.23 -3.75 -0.90
N GLU A 235 12.23 -3.77 0.01
CA GLU A 235 12.43 -3.26 1.36
C GLU A 235 13.51 -4.10 2.11
N PRO A 236 14.33 -3.48 2.98
CA PRO A 236 14.32 -2.07 3.39
C PRO A 236 15.06 -1.11 2.45
N TYR A 237 15.59 -1.58 1.31
CA TYR A 237 16.45 -0.77 0.43
C TYR A 237 15.65 0.21 -0.42
N SER A 238 14.47 -0.17 -0.88
CA SER A 238 13.66 0.65 -1.77
C SER A 238 12.19 0.26 -1.76
N GLY A 239 11.31 1.25 -1.57
CA GLY A 239 9.87 1.11 -1.77
C GLY A 239 9.41 1.28 -3.24
N VAL A 240 10.33 1.30 -4.20
CA VAL A 240 10.01 1.44 -5.63
C VAL A 240 9.30 0.19 -6.13
N LYS A 241 8.15 0.36 -6.78
CA LYS A 241 7.47 -0.73 -7.47
C LYS A 241 8.23 -1.10 -8.74
N THR A 242 8.38 -2.40 -8.98
CA THR A 242 9.16 -2.96 -10.09
C THR A 242 8.36 -4.00 -10.86
N SER A 243 8.86 -4.32 -12.05
CA SER A 243 8.36 -5.42 -12.88
C SER A 243 9.53 -6.21 -13.47
N ILE A 244 9.27 -7.46 -13.86
CA ILE A 244 10.23 -8.29 -14.60
C ILE A 244 9.80 -8.30 -16.05
N LEU A 245 10.72 -7.93 -16.95
CA LEU A 245 10.56 -8.10 -18.39
C LEU A 245 11.14 -9.46 -18.78
N LEU A 246 10.33 -10.29 -19.43
CA LEU A 246 10.71 -11.61 -19.92
C LEU A 246 10.87 -11.56 -21.45
N MET A 247 12.08 -11.69 -21.92
CA MET A 247 12.48 -11.58 -23.32
C MET A 247 12.94 -12.94 -23.87
N ASP A 248 12.50 -13.27 -25.08
CA ASP A 248 12.96 -14.46 -25.83
C ASP A 248 12.75 -14.16 -27.33
N LYS A 249 13.84 -14.04 -28.09
CA LYS A 249 13.79 -13.70 -29.54
C LYS A 249 13.01 -14.70 -30.37
N VAL A 250 12.96 -15.96 -29.96
CA VAL A 250 12.24 -17.03 -30.68
C VAL A 250 10.76 -17.00 -30.32
N LEU A 251 10.43 -16.92 -29.03
CA LEU A 251 9.02 -16.86 -28.58
C LEU A 251 8.33 -15.56 -29.04
N ALA A 252 9.03 -14.43 -28.95
CA ALA A 252 8.46 -13.15 -29.37
C ALA A 252 8.05 -13.10 -30.85
N LYS A 253 8.73 -13.88 -31.72
CA LYS A 253 8.35 -14.03 -33.13
C LYS A 253 7.21 -15.01 -33.39
N LYS A 254 6.94 -15.93 -32.47
CA LYS A 254 5.90 -16.96 -32.57
C LYS A 254 4.55 -16.56 -31.99
N THR A 255 4.48 -15.42 -31.33
CA THR A 255 3.23 -14.92 -30.72
C THR A 255 2.97 -13.47 -31.12
N ASP A 256 1.71 -13.13 -31.35
CA ASP A 256 1.23 -11.76 -31.54
C ASP A 256 0.81 -11.08 -30.22
N SER A 257 0.97 -11.76 -29.12
CA SER A 257 0.45 -11.34 -27.82
C SER A 257 1.53 -11.39 -26.73
N ILE A 258 1.38 -10.53 -25.70
CA ILE A 258 2.23 -10.49 -24.52
C ILE A 258 1.42 -10.92 -23.32
N LEU A 259 1.96 -11.83 -22.52
CA LEU A 259 1.39 -12.27 -21.25
C LEU A 259 1.73 -11.27 -20.14
N PHE A 260 0.73 -10.81 -19.42
CA PHE A 260 0.88 -10.03 -18.19
C PHE A 260 0.50 -10.90 -16.99
N VAL A 261 1.37 -10.93 -15.98
CA VAL A 261 1.17 -11.67 -14.71
C VAL A 261 1.37 -10.69 -13.56
N LYS A 262 0.55 -10.77 -12.52
CA LYS A 262 0.61 -9.89 -11.36
C LYS A 262 0.87 -10.70 -10.11
N ILE A 263 1.98 -10.43 -9.43
CA ILE A 263 2.31 -10.96 -8.12
C ILE A 263 1.80 -9.96 -7.07
N GLU A 264 0.95 -10.40 -6.18
CA GLU A 264 0.48 -9.61 -5.03
C GLU A 264 1.22 -10.00 -3.75
N ASN A 265 1.59 -11.28 -3.63
CA ASN A 265 2.31 -11.84 -2.49
C ASN A 265 3.50 -12.66 -3.00
N ASP A 266 4.70 -12.34 -2.55
CA ASP A 266 5.93 -13.03 -2.95
C ASP A 266 6.47 -13.98 -1.86
N GLY A 267 5.62 -14.37 -0.89
CA GLY A 267 5.98 -15.23 0.23
C GLY A 267 6.52 -14.48 1.45
N PHE A 268 6.56 -13.15 1.40
CA PHE A 268 7.04 -12.29 2.48
C PHE A 268 6.10 -11.10 2.71
N ASP A 269 6.05 -10.60 3.95
CA ASP A 269 5.35 -9.34 4.22
C ASP A 269 6.02 -8.17 3.49
N LEU A 270 5.28 -7.10 3.23
CA LEU A 270 5.76 -5.92 2.50
C LEU A 270 6.36 -4.85 3.43
N GLY A 271 6.61 -5.20 4.69
CA GLY A 271 7.28 -4.34 5.66
C GLY A 271 8.80 -4.36 5.54
N ALA A 272 9.48 -3.44 6.23
CA ALA A 272 10.93 -3.30 6.18
C ALA A 272 11.72 -4.55 6.64
N GLN A 273 11.11 -5.46 7.39
CA GLN A 273 11.77 -6.68 7.88
C GLN A 273 11.56 -7.90 6.98
N ARG A 274 10.65 -7.82 6.01
CA ARG A 274 10.40 -8.88 5.01
C ARG A 274 10.28 -10.27 5.65
N ARG A 275 9.30 -10.45 6.55
CA ARG A 275 9.07 -11.72 7.26
C ARG A 275 8.34 -12.71 6.35
N PRO A 276 8.66 -14.01 6.39
CA PRO A 276 7.93 -15.03 5.64
C PRO A 276 6.43 -15.04 6.00
N ILE A 277 5.58 -15.22 4.99
CA ILE A 277 4.12 -15.39 5.12
C ILE A 277 3.65 -16.58 4.29
N ASP A 278 2.50 -17.16 4.62
CA ASP A 278 1.95 -18.33 3.91
C ASP A 278 1.49 -18.03 2.48
N ARG A 279 1.15 -16.77 2.17
CA ARG A 279 0.71 -16.36 0.84
C ARG A 279 1.89 -16.15 -0.09
N ASN A 280 1.95 -16.95 -1.16
CA ASN A 280 3.01 -16.87 -2.16
C ASN A 280 2.47 -17.19 -3.56
N ASP A 281 2.44 -16.18 -4.41
CA ASP A 281 1.92 -16.29 -5.78
C ASP A 281 3.00 -16.76 -6.79
N LEU A 282 4.28 -16.82 -6.39
CA LEU A 282 5.38 -17.15 -7.30
C LEU A 282 5.28 -18.55 -7.94
N PRO A 283 4.89 -19.62 -7.21
CA PRO A 283 4.71 -20.93 -7.81
C PRO A 283 3.62 -20.97 -8.88
N ASP A 284 2.49 -20.35 -8.62
CA ASP A 284 1.37 -20.28 -9.58
C ASP A 284 1.75 -19.46 -10.82
N ALA A 285 2.41 -18.32 -10.62
CA ALA A 285 2.92 -17.48 -11.70
C ALA A 285 3.94 -18.23 -12.58
N LEU A 286 4.85 -18.99 -11.96
CA LEU A 286 5.81 -19.83 -12.68
C LEU A 286 5.10 -20.85 -13.57
N GLN A 287 4.08 -21.52 -13.05
CA GLN A 287 3.29 -22.50 -13.80
C GLN A 287 2.57 -21.85 -14.99
N VAL A 288 1.93 -20.71 -14.78
CA VAL A 288 1.23 -19.94 -15.83
C VAL A 288 2.18 -19.53 -16.95
N ILE A 289 3.36 -18.99 -16.59
CA ILE A 289 4.35 -18.54 -17.58
C ILE A 289 4.90 -19.72 -18.36
N ARG A 290 5.24 -20.85 -17.71
CA ARG A 290 5.73 -22.06 -18.37
C ARG A 290 4.68 -22.65 -19.32
N GLU A 291 3.41 -22.73 -18.90
CA GLU A 291 2.33 -23.22 -19.77
C GLU A 291 2.19 -22.33 -21.01
N TYR A 292 2.22 -20.99 -20.84
CA TYR A 292 2.19 -20.07 -21.97
C TYR A 292 3.36 -20.27 -22.94
N MET A 293 4.58 -20.34 -22.40
CA MET A 293 5.78 -20.60 -23.20
C MET A 293 5.66 -21.89 -24.01
N ASP A 294 5.16 -22.97 -23.40
CA ASP A 294 5.01 -24.26 -24.07
C ASP A 294 3.92 -24.21 -25.16
N LYS A 295 2.79 -23.54 -24.91
CA LYS A 295 1.77 -23.31 -25.92
C LYS A 295 2.31 -22.53 -27.12
N VAL A 296 3.08 -21.44 -26.87
CA VAL A 296 3.69 -20.63 -27.93
C VAL A 296 4.76 -21.44 -28.71
N ARG A 297 5.62 -22.20 -28.02
CA ARG A 297 6.63 -23.05 -28.68
C ARG A 297 5.99 -24.06 -29.63
N ASN A 298 4.86 -24.63 -29.25
CA ASN A 298 4.12 -25.64 -30.00
C ASN A 298 3.12 -25.05 -31.03
N GLY A 299 3.12 -23.73 -31.27
CA GLY A 299 2.21 -23.08 -32.21
C GLY A 299 0.73 -23.09 -31.79
N LYS A 300 0.46 -23.21 -30.50
CA LYS A 300 -0.88 -23.28 -29.90
C LYS A 300 -1.15 -22.10 -28.96
N ALA A 301 -0.60 -20.93 -29.25
CA ALA A 301 -0.77 -19.72 -28.43
C ALA A 301 -2.26 -19.37 -28.19
N ASP A 302 -3.10 -19.54 -29.21
CA ASP A 302 -4.55 -19.26 -29.13
C ASP A 302 -5.32 -20.21 -28.19
N ALA A 303 -4.74 -21.34 -27.81
CA ALA A 303 -5.31 -22.29 -26.85
C ALA A 303 -4.93 -21.97 -25.39
N PHE A 304 -4.29 -20.82 -25.15
CA PHE A 304 -3.96 -20.34 -23.81
C PHE A 304 -4.98 -19.27 -23.38
N HIS A 305 -5.80 -19.60 -22.38
CA HIS A 305 -6.82 -18.73 -21.82
C HIS A 305 -6.30 -18.09 -20.52
N ALA A 306 -5.76 -16.90 -20.63
CA ALA A 306 -5.11 -16.19 -19.50
C ALA A 306 -6.10 -15.79 -18.41
N ASP A 307 -7.36 -15.49 -18.76
CA ASP A 307 -8.45 -15.10 -17.86
C ASP A 307 -8.89 -16.22 -16.90
N GLU A 308 -8.62 -17.49 -17.26
CA GLU A 308 -8.86 -18.65 -16.41
C GLU A 308 -7.68 -18.97 -15.47
N LYS A 309 -6.57 -18.24 -15.55
CA LYS A 309 -5.34 -18.51 -14.81
C LYS A 309 -5.21 -17.61 -13.57
N PRO A 310 -4.49 -18.10 -12.53
CA PRO A 310 -4.22 -17.30 -11.34
C PRO A 310 -3.31 -16.08 -11.62
N CYS A 311 -2.97 -15.36 -10.56
CA CYS A 311 -2.06 -14.21 -10.59
C CYS A 311 -2.51 -13.08 -11.52
N GLY A 312 -3.83 -12.86 -11.61
CA GLY A 312 -4.38 -11.82 -12.46
C GLY A 312 -3.79 -11.83 -13.88
N SER A 313 -3.66 -13.04 -14.45
CA SER A 313 -3.07 -13.24 -15.77
C SER A 313 -3.92 -12.60 -16.87
N LEU A 314 -3.25 -12.03 -17.88
CA LEU A 314 -3.92 -11.35 -19.00
C LEU A 314 -3.06 -11.49 -20.25
N LEU A 315 -3.70 -11.80 -21.38
CA LEU A 315 -3.04 -11.82 -22.70
C LEU A 315 -3.46 -10.59 -23.50
N VAL A 316 -2.50 -9.80 -23.97
CA VAL A 316 -2.75 -8.58 -24.74
C VAL A 316 -2.05 -8.64 -26.08
N LYS A 317 -2.80 -8.44 -27.15
CA LYS A 317 -2.22 -8.38 -28.50
C LYS A 317 -1.24 -7.22 -28.66
N LYS A 318 -0.12 -7.45 -29.34
CA LYS A 318 0.90 -6.42 -29.65
C LYS A 318 0.31 -5.23 -30.38
N GLU A 319 -0.66 -5.48 -31.30
CA GLU A 319 -1.41 -4.44 -31.99
C GLU A 319 -2.13 -3.50 -31.00
N LYS A 320 -2.76 -4.05 -29.97
CA LYS A 320 -3.44 -3.28 -28.93
C LYS A 320 -2.47 -2.43 -28.10
N LEU A 321 -1.28 -2.96 -27.83
CA LEU A 321 -0.22 -2.20 -27.16
C LEU A 321 0.29 -1.03 -28.02
N ALA A 322 0.28 -1.21 -29.35
CA ALA A 322 0.74 -0.21 -30.33
C ALA A 322 -0.27 0.88 -30.66
N GLU A 323 -1.57 0.68 -30.37
CA GLU A 323 -2.72 1.46 -30.86
C GLU A 323 -2.57 2.99 -30.68
N ASN A 324 -1.93 3.45 -29.62
CA ASN A 324 -1.71 4.88 -29.34
C ASN A 324 -0.24 5.31 -29.43
N GLY A 325 0.65 4.43 -29.89
CA GLY A 325 2.10 4.67 -29.98
C GLY A 325 2.83 4.74 -28.63
N GLU A 326 2.14 4.49 -27.51
CA GLU A 326 2.73 4.51 -26.17
C GLU A 326 3.42 3.20 -25.80
N TYR A 327 2.94 2.07 -26.34
CA TYR A 327 3.40 0.72 -25.98
C TYR A 327 3.43 0.49 -24.46
N ASN A 328 2.42 0.99 -23.77
CA ASN A 328 2.36 0.93 -22.31
C ASN A 328 2.28 -0.52 -21.84
N LEU A 329 3.14 -0.91 -20.89
CA LEU A 329 3.24 -2.28 -20.37
C LEU A 329 2.54 -2.46 -19.00
N THR A 330 1.61 -1.59 -18.64
CA THR A 330 0.75 -1.78 -17.48
C THR A 330 -0.40 -2.70 -17.85
N GLY A 331 -0.33 -3.98 -17.47
CA GLY A 331 -1.33 -5.01 -17.84
C GLY A 331 -2.77 -4.64 -17.46
N ASP A 332 -2.96 -4.10 -16.26
CA ASP A 332 -4.29 -3.69 -15.75
C ASP A 332 -5.00 -2.67 -16.66
N ARG A 333 -4.26 -1.89 -17.46
CA ARG A 333 -4.82 -0.94 -18.44
C ARG A 333 -5.60 -1.62 -19.58
N TYR A 334 -5.29 -2.87 -19.88
CA TYR A 334 -5.85 -3.64 -20.99
C TYR A 334 -6.88 -4.66 -20.53
N ARG A 335 -7.15 -4.76 -19.23
CA ARG A 335 -8.26 -5.55 -18.74
C ARG A 335 -9.53 -4.96 -19.33
N VAL A 336 -10.05 -5.63 -20.33
CA VAL A 336 -11.43 -5.42 -20.76
C VAL A 336 -12.27 -5.88 -19.57
N VAL A 337 -13.01 -4.95 -18.97
CA VAL A 337 -14.12 -5.35 -18.12
C VAL A 337 -15.05 -6.10 -19.08
N GLU A 338 -14.97 -7.44 -19.09
CA GLU A 338 -15.88 -8.23 -19.88
C GLU A 338 -17.29 -7.75 -19.57
N LYS A 339 -18.09 -7.53 -20.60
CA LYS A 339 -19.52 -7.35 -20.45
C LYS A 339 -20.04 -8.60 -19.75
N ARG A 340 -20.12 -8.55 -18.42
CA ARG A 340 -20.65 -9.65 -17.62
C ARG A 340 -22.02 -9.99 -18.15
N LYS A 341 -22.28 -11.24 -18.44
CA LYS A 341 -23.56 -11.82 -18.94
C LYS A 341 -24.80 -11.49 -18.07
N ARG A 342 -24.68 -10.61 -17.08
CA ARG A 342 -25.74 -10.18 -16.14
C ARG A 342 -25.96 -8.66 -16.10
N GLN A 343 -25.38 -7.87 -17.01
CA GLN A 343 -25.59 -6.43 -16.99
C GLN A 343 -27.04 -6.13 -17.38
N LYS A 344 -27.82 -5.69 -16.38
CA LYS A 344 -29.26 -5.41 -16.54
C LYS A 344 -29.51 -4.12 -17.33
N TRP A 345 -28.56 -3.16 -17.26
CA TRP A 345 -28.73 -1.82 -17.77
C TRP A 345 -27.69 -1.47 -18.83
N PRO A 346 -28.02 -0.65 -19.84
CA PRO A 346 -27.06 -0.17 -20.81
C PRO A 346 -25.97 0.68 -20.14
N MET A 347 -24.72 0.54 -20.61
CA MET A 347 -23.59 1.36 -20.16
C MET A 347 -23.43 2.55 -21.09
N VAL A 348 -23.28 3.74 -20.52
CA VAL A 348 -23.06 4.99 -21.26
C VAL A 348 -21.78 5.67 -20.78
N LYS A 349 -21.06 6.31 -21.69
CA LYS A 349 -19.89 7.11 -21.34
C LYS A 349 -20.31 8.42 -20.70
N LEU A 350 -19.56 8.89 -19.68
CA LEU A 350 -19.85 10.19 -19.07
C LEU A 350 -19.91 11.33 -20.08
N GLY A 351 -19.02 11.33 -21.09
CA GLY A 351 -19.00 12.35 -22.13
C GLY A 351 -20.26 12.43 -23.00
N GLU A 352 -21.12 11.41 -22.99
CA GLU A 352 -22.41 11.39 -23.72
C GLU A 352 -23.53 12.04 -22.91
N VAL A 353 -23.41 12.10 -21.58
CA VAL A 353 -24.50 12.51 -20.68
C VAL A 353 -24.13 13.66 -19.74
N CYS A 354 -22.87 14.06 -19.71
CA CYS A 354 -22.35 15.11 -18.84
C CYS A 354 -21.36 16.03 -19.55
N GLU A 355 -21.24 17.24 -19.01
CA GLU A 355 -20.15 18.17 -19.35
C GLU A 355 -19.22 18.36 -18.14
N LEU A 356 -17.93 18.61 -18.41
CA LEU A 356 -16.92 19.00 -17.42
C LEU A 356 -16.63 20.49 -17.56
N ILE A 357 -16.99 21.26 -16.56
CA ILE A 357 -16.68 22.68 -16.46
C ILE A 357 -15.44 22.85 -15.60
N ARG A 358 -14.33 23.35 -16.17
CA ARG A 358 -13.11 23.64 -15.40
C ARG A 358 -13.20 24.96 -14.66
N GLY A 359 -12.56 25.02 -13.50
CA GLY A 359 -12.54 26.20 -12.64
C GLY A 359 -11.85 27.43 -13.28
N ILE A 360 -11.81 28.49 -12.51
CA ILE A 360 -11.16 29.76 -12.89
C ILE A 360 -9.63 29.63 -12.77
N THR A 361 -8.92 30.28 -13.68
CA THR A 361 -7.47 30.46 -13.58
C THR A 361 -7.20 31.87 -13.11
N TYR A 362 -6.38 32.00 -12.08
CA TYR A 362 -5.98 33.27 -11.51
C TYR A 362 -4.52 33.21 -11.02
N SER A 363 -3.90 34.37 -10.88
CA SER A 363 -2.54 34.47 -10.34
C SER A 363 -2.55 34.70 -8.82
N LYS A 364 -1.42 34.51 -8.16
CA LYS A 364 -1.29 34.79 -6.74
C LYS A 364 -1.52 36.29 -6.42
N GLU A 365 -1.27 37.16 -7.37
CA GLU A 365 -1.47 38.62 -7.26
C GLU A 365 -2.93 39.02 -7.29
N ASP A 366 -3.81 38.12 -7.81
CA ASP A 366 -5.24 38.33 -7.81
C ASP A 366 -5.88 37.95 -6.46
N GLU A 367 -5.17 37.26 -5.57
CA GLU A 367 -5.68 36.88 -4.25
C GLU A 367 -5.79 38.12 -3.35
N VAL A 368 -6.92 38.23 -2.64
CA VAL A 368 -7.21 39.30 -1.65
C VAL A 368 -7.65 38.66 -0.35
N GLU A 369 -7.44 39.36 0.78
CA GLU A 369 -7.84 38.84 2.10
C GLU A 369 -9.34 38.95 2.31
N GLU A 370 -9.97 40.04 1.86
CA GLU A 370 -11.38 40.34 2.08
C GLU A 370 -12.01 40.97 0.84
N ASN A 371 -13.35 40.98 0.80
CA ASN A 371 -14.17 41.63 -0.23
C ASN A 371 -13.96 41.16 -1.68
N GLY A 372 -13.42 39.95 -1.86
CA GLY A 372 -13.23 39.29 -3.16
C GLY A 372 -14.39 38.36 -3.55
N TYR A 373 -14.18 37.61 -4.63
CA TYR A 373 -15.01 36.47 -5.00
C TYR A 373 -14.50 35.22 -4.26
N PRO A 374 -15.35 34.49 -3.50
CA PRO A 374 -14.90 33.28 -2.81
C PRO A 374 -14.65 32.14 -3.80
N VAL A 375 -13.51 31.44 -3.61
CA VAL A 375 -13.05 30.37 -4.51
C VAL A 375 -12.71 29.11 -3.72
N LEU A 376 -13.38 27.99 -4.04
CA LEU A 376 -13.13 26.69 -3.47
C LEU A 376 -11.99 25.96 -4.19
N ARG A 377 -11.22 25.18 -3.43
CA ARG A 377 -10.06 24.43 -3.88
C ARG A 377 -10.12 22.98 -3.36
N ALA A 378 -9.10 22.19 -3.61
CA ALA A 378 -9.04 20.78 -3.24
C ALA A 378 -9.14 20.50 -1.72
N ASN A 379 -8.67 21.41 -0.88
CA ASN A 379 -8.80 21.34 0.58
C ASN A 379 -10.23 21.61 1.10
N ASN A 380 -11.10 22.15 0.26
CA ASN A 380 -12.51 22.37 0.60
C ASN A 380 -13.41 21.14 0.36
N ILE A 381 -12.84 20.03 -0.12
CA ILE A 381 -13.52 18.72 -0.15
C ILE A 381 -12.85 17.81 0.88
N ASN A 382 -13.57 17.40 1.91
CA ASN A 382 -13.12 16.45 2.91
C ASN A 382 -12.93 15.03 2.32
N LEU A 383 -12.25 14.15 3.05
CA LEU A 383 -12.05 12.75 2.59
C LEU A 383 -13.35 11.95 2.50
N ASP A 384 -14.35 12.28 3.28
CA ASP A 384 -15.69 11.67 3.27
C ASP A 384 -16.59 12.19 2.13
N GLY A 385 -16.15 13.22 1.40
CA GLY A 385 -16.87 13.85 0.30
C GLY A 385 -17.81 14.98 0.74
N THR A 386 -17.66 15.49 1.95
CA THR A 386 -18.37 16.69 2.41
C THR A 386 -17.60 17.97 2.06
N LEU A 387 -18.31 19.11 1.91
CA LEU A 387 -17.66 20.42 1.76
C LEU A 387 -17.24 20.96 3.13
N ASN A 388 -16.11 21.66 3.16
CA ASN A 388 -15.75 22.54 4.26
C ASN A 388 -15.41 23.95 3.73
N PHE A 389 -15.64 24.96 4.54
CA PHE A 389 -15.46 26.36 4.20
C PHE A 389 -14.43 27.05 5.12
N ASP A 390 -13.59 26.29 5.83
CA ASP A 390 -12.67 26.81 6.86
C ASP A 390 -11.60 27.71 6.25
N GLU A 391 -11.09 27.37 5.07
CA GLU A 391 -10.06 28.12 4.35
C GLU A 391 -10.48 28.44 2.92
N VAL A 392 -11.39 29.40 2.75
CA VAL A 392 -11.83 29.85 1.43
C VAL A 392 -10.93 30.98 0.95
N LYS A 393 -10.35 30.84 -0.25
CA LYS A 393 -9.59 31.91 -0.91
C LYS A 393 -10.55 32.93 -1.51
N GLN A 394 -10.12 34.19 -1.55
CA GLN A 394 -10.85 35.25 -2.20
C GLN A 394 -10.02 35.84 -3.37
N ILE A 395 -10.70 36.14 -4.46
CA ILE A 395 -10.12 36.71 -5.69
C ILE A 395 -10.67 38.11 -5.91
N SER A 396 -9.81 39.06 -6.27
CA SER A 396 -10.17 40.43 -6.54
C SER A 396 -11.35 40.57 -7.49
N LYS A 397 -12.31 41.42 -7.15
CA LYS A 397 -13.48 41.75 -8.01
C LYS A 397 -13.10 42.45 -9.33
N LYS A 398 -11.84 42.82 -9.50
CA LYS A 398 -11.30 43.34 -10.77
C LYS A 398 -11.13 42.25 -11.82
N VAL A 399 -11.04 41.00 -11.42
CA VAL A 399 -10.96 39.84 -12.33
C VAL A 399 -12.35 39.59 -12.91
N ASN A 400 -12.44 39.59 -14.23
CA ASN A 400 -13.71 39.29 -14.92
C ASN A 400 -13.95 37.77 -14.89
N LEU A 401 -14.90 37.32 -14.11
CA LEU A 401 -15.24 35.92 -13.91
C LEU A 401 -16.53 35.56 -14.65
N ASN A 402 -16.55 34.37 -15.25
CA ASN A 402 -17.74 33.84 -15.91
C ASN A 402 -18.68 33.22 -14.86
N GLU A 403 -19.91 33.69 -14.77
CA GLU A 403 -20.97 33.21 -13.87
C GLU A 403 -21.28 31.71 -14.02
N ASN A 404 -21.01 31.10 -15.19
CA ASN A 404 -21.15 29.66 -15.38
C ASN A 404 -20.15 28.82 -14.56
N LYS A 405 -19.14 29.47 -13.98
CA LYS A 405 -18.15 28.85 -13.08
C LYS A 405 -18.48 29.01 -11.61
N LYS A 406 -19.71 29.38 -11.26
CA LYS A 406 -20.28 29.26 -9.94
C LYS A 406 -20.89 27.87 -9.74
N LEU A 407 -20.88 27.41 -8.51
CA LEU A 407 -21.46 26.13 -8.14
C LEU A 407 -22.99 26.22 -8.08
N LYS A 408 -23.66 25.33 -8.80
CA LYS A 408 -25.12 25.28 -8.92
C LYS A 408 -25.66 23.99 -8.31
N LYS A 409 -26.90 24.04 -7.88
CA LYS A 409 -27.63 22.85 -7.43
C LYS A 409 -27.58 21.74 -8.48
N GLY A 410 -27.23 20.53 -8.06
CA GLY A 410 -27.09 19.36 -8.92
C GLY A 410 -25.69 19.20 -9.51
N ASP A 411 -24.79 20.14 -9.31
CA ASP A 411 -23.39 20.00 -9.71
C ASP A 411 -22.65 18.93 -8.88
N ILE A 412 -21.75 18.22 -9.52
CA ILE A 412 -20.81 17.32 -8.84
C ILE A 412 -19.44 17.99 -8.90
N PHE A 413 -19.02 18.54 -7.78
CA PHE A 413 -17.73 19.21 -7.65
C PHE A 413 -16.62 18.19 -7.49
N ILE A 414 -15.57 18.26 -8.31
CA ILE A 414 -14.51 17.24 -8.42
C ILE A 414 -13.12 17.86 -8.35
N CYS A 415 -12.20 17.20 -7.64
CA CYS A 415 -10.79 17.53 -7.66
C CYS A 415 -10.10 16.92 -8.90
N LEU A 416 -9.64 17.78 -9.82
CA LEU A 416 -8.98 17.37 -11.07
C LEU A 416 -7.46 17.26 -10.92
N ALA A 417 -6.84 18.04 -10.04
CA ALA A 417 -5.40 18.02 -9.80
C ALA A 417 -5.05 18.31 -8.35
N SER A 418 -4.08 17.56 -7.82
CA SER A 418 -3.57 17.73 -6.45
C SER A 418 -2.12 17.26 -6.34
N GLY A 419 -1.36 17.84 -5.40
CA GLY A 419 -0.04 17.33 -5.02
C GLY A 419 -0.07 15.92 -4.42
N SER A 420 -1.17 15.53 -3.78
CA SER A 420 -1.41 14.17 -3.28
C SER A 420 -2.34 13.42 -4.22
N LYS A 421 -1.95 12.20 -4.61
CA LYS A 421 -2.77 11.33 -5.48
C LYS A 421 -4.10 10.92 -4.83
N GLU A 422 -4.19 10.91 -3.52
CA GLU A 422 -5.40 10.54 -2.76
C GLU A 422 -6.54 11.56 -2.91
N HIS A 423 -6.21 12.80 -3.29
CA HIS A 423 -7.21 13.85 -3.48
C HIS A 423 -7.78 13.89 -4.89
N ILE A 424 -7.10 13.31 -5.88
CA ILE A 424 -7.55 13.34 -7.27
C ILE A 424 -8.78 12.46 -7.44
N GLY A 425 -9.83 13.02 -8.05
CA GLY A 425 -11.10 12.33 -8.27
C GLY A 425 -12.06 12.37 -7.06
N LYS A 426 -11.69 13.01 -5.93
CA LYS A 426 -12.66 13.27 -4.87
C LYS A 426 -13.83 14.09 -5.40
N VAL A 427 -15.03 13.66 -5.05
CA VAL A 427 -16.28 14.30 -5.49
C VAL A 427 -17.13 14.68 -4.30
N THR A 428 -17.87 15.78 -4.44
CA THR A 428 -18.97 16.18 -3.53
C THR A 428 -20.16 16.66 -4.34
N PHE A 429 -21.37 16.50 -3.79
CA PHE A 429 -22.60 16.93 -4.40
C PHE A 429 -23.01 18.31 -3.91
N ILE A 430 -23.50 19.15 -4.81
CA ILE A 430 -23.98 20.50 -4.49
C ILE A 430 -25.50 20.48 -4.40
N ASP A 431 -26.02 20.54 -3.17
CA ASP A 431 -27.47 20.45 -2.89
C ASP A 431 -28.22 21.73 -3.16
N ASN A 432 -27.54 22.89 -3.11
CA ASN A 432 -28.10 24.22 -3.34
C ASN A 432 -27.15 25.08 -4.16
N ASP A 433 -27.71 26.10 -4.82
CA ASP A 433 -26.87 27.13 -5.43
C ASP A 433 -26.06 27.86 -4.37
N ILE A 434 -24.77 27.96 -4.58
CA ILE A 434 -23.84 28.66 -3.69
C ILE A 434 -23.00 29.67 -4.48
N ASP A 435 -22.87 30.90 -3.95
CA ASP A 435 -22.17 32.00 -4.61
C ASP A 435 -20.65 31.85 -4.47
N TYR A 436 -20.12 30.69 -4.86
CA TYR A 436 -18.71 30.35 -4.83
C TYR A 436 -18.22 29.92 -6.22
N TYR A 437 -17.08 30.45 -6.59
CA TYR A 437 -16.31 29.98 -7.74
C TYR A 437 -15.41 28.81 -7.31
N PHE A 438 -14.74 28.18 -8.23
CA PHE A 438 -13.78 27.11 -7.96
C PHE A 438 -12.52 27.27 -8.79
N GLY A 439 -11.35 26.92 -8.21
CA GLY A 439 -10.04 27.10 -8.82
C GLY A 439 -9.76 26.14 -9.96
N GLY A 440 -8.76 26.46 -10.81
CA GLY A 440 -8.44 25.74 -12.04
C GLY A 440 -8.00 24.26 -11.85
N PHE A 441 -7.62 23.86 -10.64
CA PHE A 441 -7.37 22.46 -10.29
C PHE A 441 -8.64 21.67 -9.91
N MET A 442 -9.79 22.35 -9.94
CA MET A 442 -11.09 21.80 -9.67
C MET A 442 -11.94 21.80 -10.94
N GLY A 443 -13.00 21.03 -10.92
CA GLY A 443 -14.01 21.01 -11.95
C GLY A 443 -15.39 20.70 -11.40
N VAL A 444 -16.37 20.88 -12.26
CA VAL A 444 -17.76 20.48 -12.02
C VAL A 444 -18.18 19.54 -13.13
N ILE A 445 -18.75 18.40 -12.76
CA ILE A 445 -19.45 17.50 -13.68
C ILE A 445 -20.93 17.87 -13.58
N ARG A 446 -21.51 18.30 -14.70
CA ARG A 446 -22.92 18.71 -14.79
C ARG A 446 -23.65 17.82 -15.79
N THR A 447 -24.83 17.35 -15.45
CA THR A 447 -25.67 16.55 -16.35
C THR A 447 -26.20 17.41 -17.50
N LEU A 448 -26.15 16.87 -18.71
CA LEU A 448 -26.66 17.58 -19.91
C LEU A 448 -28.17 17.58 -19.97
N ASN A 449 -28.82 16.51 -19.49
CA ASN A 449 -30.28 16.37 -19.48
C ASN A 449 -30.72 15.59 -18.23
N ASN A 450 -31.41 16.28 -17.31
CA ASN A 450 -31.91 15.69 -16.06
C ASN A 450 -33.13 14.74 -16.26
N GLU A 451 -33.73 14.73 -17.45
CA GLU A 451 -34.76 13.73 -17.78
C GLU A 451 -34.18 12.37 -18.16
N ILE A 452 -32.88 12.32 -18.47
CA ILE A 452 -32.17 11.10 -18.81
C ILE A 452 -31.31 10.62 -17.65
N LEU A 453 -30.61 11.54 -16.97
CA LEU A 453 -29.68 11.22 -15.91
C LEU A 453 -29.92 12.08 -14.67
N ASN A 454 -30.30 11.44 -13.56
CA ASN A 454 -30.40 12.06 -12.27
C ASN A 454 -29.01 12.41 -11.71
N SER A 455 -28.78 13.66 -11.33
CA SER A 455 -27.47 14.12 -10.89
C SER A 455 -26.99 13.47 -9.57
N LYS A 456 -27.91 13.16 -8.63
CA LYS A 456 -27.56 12.40 -7.42
C LYS A 456 -27.21 10.94 -7.72
N TYR A 457 -27.92 10.30 -8.67
CA TYR A 457 -27.57 8.98 -9.14
C TYR A 457 -26.17 8.97 -9.76
N LEU A 458 -25.83 9.97 -10.57
CA LEU A 458 -24.48 10.14 -11.12
C LEU A 458 -23.45 10.30 -10.00
N PHE A 459 -23.72 11.16 -9.02
CA PHE A 459 -22.83 11.37 -7.86
C PHE A 459 -22.53 10.05 -7.13
N LEU A 460 -23.56 9.22 -6.88
CA LEU A 460 -23.39 7.92 -6.22
C LEU A 460 -22.49 6.97 -7.02
N ASN A 461 -22.58 6.98 -8.35
CA ASN A 461 -21.70 6.22 -9.22
C ASN A 461 -20.25 6.73 -9.21
N LEU A 462 -20.04 8.06 -9.11
CA LEU A 462 -18.71 8.66 -9.03
C LEU A 462 -18.08 8.55 -7.62
N LYS A 463 -18.88 8.39 -6.58
CA LYS A 463 -18.42 8.12 -5.20
C LYS A 463 -18.04 6.65 -4.98
N ASN A 464 -18.41 5.74 -5.88
CA ASN A 464 -18.15 4.31 -5.77
C ASN A 464 -16.67 3.97 -5.98
N SER A 465 -16.25 2.87 -5.36
CA SER A 465 -14.90 2.30 -5.52
C SER A 465 -14.48 2.03 -6.97
N LYS A 466 -15.44 1.71 -7.85
CA LYS A 466 -15.20 1.47 -9.30
C LYS A 466 -14.67 2.70 -10.03
N PHE A 467 -15.19 3.88 -9.72
CA PHE A 467 -14.66 5.12 -10.28
C PHE A 467 -13.24 5.38 -9.77
N ASN A 468 -13.01 5.20 -8.47
CA ASN A 468 -11.68 5.36 -7.88
C ASN A 468 -10.68 4.33 -8.44
N GLU A 469 -11.09 3.10 -8.65
CA GLU A 469 -10.29 2.05 -9.28
C GLU A 469 -9.97 2.39 -10.74
N TYR A 470 -10.97 2.82 -11.51
CA TYR A 470 -10.78 3.31 -12.87
C TYR A 470 -9.77 4.45 -12.92
N LEU A 471 -9.92 5.47 -12.08
CA LEU A 471 -8.98 6.59 -12.01
C LEU A 471 -7.57 6.11 -11.64
N ARG A 472 -7.43 5.24 -10.66
CA ARG A 472 -6.14 4.69 -10.25
C ARG A 472 -5.43 3.97 -11.40
N ILE A 473 -6.16 3.17 -12.17
CA ILE A 473 -5.64 2.49 -13.36
C ILE A 473 -5.20 3.52 -14.42
N GLN A 474 -6.00 4.54 -14.68
CA GLN A 474 -5.70 5.55 -15.70
C GLN A 474 -4.56 6.50 -15.28
N ILE A 475 -4.44 6.83 -14.00
CA ILE A 475 -3.43 7.76 -13.45
C ILE A 475 -2.13 7.05 -13.09
N SER A 476 -2.13 5.74 -12.81
CA SER A 476 -0.93 4.98 -12.40
C SER A 476 0.18 4.93 -13.46
N GLY A 477 -0.10 5.34 -14.68
CA GLY A 477 0.86 5.37 -15.80
C GLY A 477 1.45 6.72 -16.16
N VAL A 478 1.19 7.78 -15.40
CA VAL A 478 1.64 9.13 -15.78
C VAL A 478 2.10 9.89 -14.54
N ASN A 479 3.23 10.59 -14.65
CA ASN A 479 3.68 11.58 -13.65
C ASN A 479 2.76 12.83 -13.66
N ILE A 480 1.45 12.64 -13.83
CA ILE A 480 0.46 13.70 -13.95
C ILE A 480 -0.49 13.59 -12.77
N ASN A 481 -0.30 14.45 -11.81
CA ASN A 481 -1.28 14.73 -10.76
C ASN A 481 -2.46 15.58 -11.33
N ASN A 482 -2.91 15.29 -12.57
CA ASN A 482 -3.97 16.03 -13.25
C ASN A 482 -4.87 15.11 -14.07
N LEU A 483 -6.14 15.08 -13.74
CA LEU A 483 -7.18 14.34 -14.43
C LEU A 483 -7.66 15.14 -15.64
N ASN A 484 -7.44 14.64 -16.85
CA ASN A 484 -7.91 15.29 -18.05
C ASN A 484 -9.37 14.89 -18.39
N SER A 485 -10.05 15.74 -19.17
CA SER A 485 -11.44 15.52 -19.57
C SER A 485 -11.66 14.22 -20.35
N LYS A 486 -10.67 13.80 -21.16
CA LYS A 486 -10.78 12.57 -21.95
C LYS A 486 -10.90 11.33 -21.05
N ILE A 487 -10.11 11.28 -19.96
CA ILE A 487 -10.19 10.16 -18.99
C ILE A 487 -11.58 10.14 -18.35
N LEU A 488 -12.10 11.29 -17.91
CA LEU A 488 -13.43 11.37 -17.31
C LEU A 488 -14.53 10.95 -18.28
N TYR A 489 -14.50 11.46 -19.52
CA TYR A 489 -15.52 11.21 -20.52
C TYR A 489 -15.59 9.75 -20.97
N GLU A 490 -14.48 9.01 -20.90
CA GLU A 490 -14.44 7.57 -21.24
C GLU A 490 -14.95 6.66 -20.12
N PHE A 491 -15.11 7.16 -18.90
CA PHE A 491 -15.70 6.37 -17.82
C PHE A 491 -17.15 6.04 -18.15
N GLN A 492 -17.53 4.77 -17.98
CA GLN A 492 -18.87 4.28 -18.26
C GLN A 492 -19.65 4.03 -16.99
N ILE A 493 -20.91 4.42 -16.97
CA ILE A 493 -21.84 4.15 -15.87
C ILE A 493 -23.06 3.38 -16.40
N PRO A 494 -23.72 2.54 -15.58
CA PRO A 494 -24.99 1.95 -15.93
C PRO A 494 -26.07 3.04 -15.96
N LEU A 495 -26.92 3.02 -16.98
CA LEU A 495 -28.00 3.99 -17.16
C LEU A 495 -29.36 3.29 -17.18
N PRO A 496 -29.96 3.01 -16.00
CA PRO A 496 -31.35 2.56 -15.91
C PRO A 496 -32.34 3.67 -16.29
N PRO A 497 -33.64 3.36 -16.51
CA PRO A 497 -34.67 4.38 -16.65
C PRO A 497 -34.68 5.36 -15.47
N LEU A 498 -35.13 6.60 -15.71
CA LEU A 498 -35.05 7.69 -14.72
C LEU A 498 -35.78 7.35 -13.41
N GLU A 499 -36.93 6.69 -13.50
CA GLU A 499 -37.72 6.24 -12.35
C GLU A 499 -36.90 5.29 -11.45
N VAL A 500 -36.16 4.35 -12.06
CA VAL A 500 -35.30 3.42 -11.33
C VAL A 500 -34.11 4.14 -10.71
N GLN A 501 -33.53 5.14 -11.39
CA GLN A 501 -32.48 5.96 -10.81
C GLN A 501 -33.00 6.71 -9.56
N GLN A 502 -34.21 7.28 -9.64
CA GLN A 502 -34.85 7.99 -8.53
C GLN A 502 -35.17 7.07 -7.35
N GLU A 503 -35.65 5.85 -7.62
CA GLU A 503 -35.87 4.82 -6.58
C GLU A 503 -34.57 4.47 -5.85
N ILE A 504 -33.48 4.24 -6.60
CA ILE A 504 -32.15 3.93 -6.03
C ILE A 504 -31.65 5.10 -5.16
N VAL A 505 -31.76 6.32 -5.65
CA VAL A 505 -31.37 7.52 -4.89
C VAL A 505 -32.19 7.64 -3.61
N ALA A 506 -33.50 7.50 -3.67
CA ALA A 506 -34.40 7.59 -2.52
C ALA A 506 -34.09 6.53 -1.45
N GLU A 507 -33.80 5.29 -1.88
CA GLU A 507 -33.43 4.20 -0.98
C GLU A 507 -32.10 4.48 -0.28
N ILE A 508 -31.07 4.93 -1.04
CA ILE A 508 -29.76 5.28 -0.47
C ILE A 508 -29.86 6.49 0.47
N GLU A 509 -30.61 7.52 0.11
CA GLU A 509 -30.83 8.67 0.99
C GLU A 509 -31.55 8.26 2.28
N GLY A 510 -32.48 7.31 2.22
CA GLY A 510 -33.09 6.71 3.40
C GLY A 510 -32.08 6.03 4.32
N TYR A 511 -31.18 5.23 3.76
CA TYR A 511 -30.09 4.58 4.51
C TYR A 511 -29.09 5.61 5.08
N GLN A 512 -28.75 6.64 4.31
CA GLN A 512 -27.83 7.69 4.76
C GLN A 512 -28.40 8.45 5.95
N LYS A 513 -29.69 8.78 5.97
CA LYS A 513 -30.35 9.43 7.12
C LYS A 513 -30.27 8.58 8.39
N ILE A 514 -30.38 7.25 8.27
CA ILE A 514 -30.23 6.35 9.42
C ILE A 514 -28.78 6.37 9.91
N ILE A 515 -27.81 6.30 8.99
CA ILE A 515 -26.37 6.35 9.30
C ILE A 515 -26.04 7.67 10.04
N ASP A 516 -26.49 8.80 9.50
CA ASP A 516 -26.20 10.12 10.05
C ASP A 516 -26.84 10.29 11.44
N GLY A 517 -28.08 9.82 11.61
CA GLY A 517 -28.76 9.82 12.92
C GLY A 517 -28.02 8.96 13.95
N CYS A 518 -27.59 7.74 13.57
CA CYS A 518 -26.80 6.88 14.44
C CYS A 518 -25.45 7.52 14.81
N LYS A 519 -24.73 8.09 13.85
CA LYS A 519 -23.46 8.78 14.09
C LYS A 519 -23.64 9.97 15.03
N GLN A 520 -24.67 10.77 14.83
CA GLN A 520 -24.99 11.91 15.69
C GLN A 520 -25.20 11.48 17.15
N VAL A 521 -25.94 10.40 17.39
CA VAL A 521 -26.16 9.85 18.74
C VAL A 521 -24.86 9.33 19.33
N ILE A 522 -24.06 8.58 18.54
CA ILE A 522 -22.77 8.00 18.98
C ILE A 522 -21.80 9.11 19.37
N ASP A 523 -21.68 10.17 18.55
CA ASP A 523 -20.73 11.27 18.74
C ASP A 523 -21.13 12.18 19.91
N ALA A 524 -22.43 12.31 20.17
CA ALA A 524 -22.96 13.08 21.29
C ALA A 524 -22.92 12.31 22.62
N TRP A 525 -22.82 10.97 22.58
CA TRP A 525 -22.91 10.16 23.78
C TRP A 525 -21.67 10.32 24.68
N LYS A 526 -21.94 10.64 25.95
CA LYS A 526 -20.96 10.62 27.05
C LYS A 526 -21.65 9.96 28.25
N PRO A 527 -20.93 9.14 29.05
CA PRO A 527 -21.48 8.61 30.29
C PRO A 527 -21.88 9.76 31.24
N ASP A 528 -23.14 9.87 31.57
CA ASP A 528 -23.67 10.91 32.49
C ASP A 528 -23.58 10.39 33.92
N VAL A 529 -22.36 10.34 34.45
CA VAL A 529 -22.07 9.82 35.79
C VAL A 529 -22.74 10.67 36.88
N GLU A 530 -22.85 12.00 36.68
CA GLU A 530 -23.42 12.91 37.67
C GLU A 530 -24.93 12.65 37.84
N THR A 531 -25.66 12.55 36.75
CA THR A 531 -27.09 12.20 36.80
C THR A 531 -27.33 10.85 37.48
N TYR A 532 -26.50 9.85 37.16
CA TYR A 532 -26.64 8.53 37.80
C TYR A 532 -26.29 8.53 39.29
N LEU A 533 -25.32 9.33 39.71
CA LEU A 533 -25.02 9.50 41.15
C LEU A 533 -26.20 10.14 41.88
N ASP A 534 -26.85 11.11 41.32
CA ASP A 534 -28.01 11.79 41.90
C ASP A 534 -29.27 10.90 41.95
N GLU A 535 -29.51 10.11 40.89
CA GLU A 535 -30.59 9.12 40.86
C GLU A 535 -30.41 8.04 41.88
N GLU A 536 -29.19 7.50 41.94
CA GLU A 536 -28.85 6.41 42.91
C GLU A 536 -28.87 6.91 44.36
N LEU A 537 -28.48 8.19 44.57
CA LEU A 537 -28.61 8.76 45.92
C LEU A 537 -30.07 8.80 46.38
N LYS A 538 -30.98 9.24 45.54
CA LYS A 538 -32.44 9.25 45.84
C LYS A 538 -32.95 7.83 46.08
N THR A 539 -32.54 6.88 45.29
CA THR A 539 -32.93 5.48 45.43
C THR A 539 -32.38 4.89 46.71
N TYR A 540 -31.09 5.13 46.99
CA TYR A 540 -30.44 4.63 48.22
C TYR A 540 -31.05 5.21 49.49
N LEU A 541 -31.38 6.51 49.51
CA LEU A 541 -32.03 7.14 50.64
C LEU A 541 -33.47 6.65 50.85
N ALA A 542 -34.18 6.25 49.80
CA ALA A 542 -35.48 5.60 49.91
C ALA A 542 -35.39 4.18 50.50
N GLU A 543 -34.31 3.45 50.16
CA GLU A 543 -34.00 2.12 50.69
C GLU A 543 -33.43 2.16 52.11
N HIS A 544 -32.74 3.28 52.48
CA HIS A 544 -32.04 3.51 53.75
C HIS A 544 -32.40 4.84 54.39
N PRO A 545 -33.65 5.02 54.94
CA PRO A 545 -34.08 6.29 55.51
C PRO A 545 -33.22 6.78 56.68
N GLU A 546 -32.54 5.87 57.40
CA GLU A 546 -31.61 6.17 58.48
C GLU A 546 -30.35 6.92 58.04
N LYS A 547 -30.01 6.92 56.73
CA LYS A 547 -28.85 7.59 56.17
C LYS A 547 -29.15 9.02 55.69
N GLN A 548 -30.37 9.51 55.84
CA GLN A 548 -30.80 10.79 55.31
C GLN A 548 -30.02 11.98 55.87
N GLU A 549 -29.67 11.96 57.16
CA GLU A 549 -28.86 13.00 57.78
C GLU A 549 -27.41 12.94 57.36
N GLU A 550 -26.84 11.72 57.23
CA GLU A 550 -25.44 11.46 56.89
C GLU A 550 -25.15 11.87 55.42
N LEU A 551 -26.10 11.69 54.52
CA LEU A 551 -25.94 11.93 53.09
C LEU A 551 -26.72 13.17 52.61
N ALA A 552 -27.09 14.10 53.53
CA ALA A 552 -27.83 15.32 53.18
C ALA A 552 -27.10 16.24 52.20
N GLU A 553 -25.75 16.21 52.20
CA GLU A 553 -24.88 16.96 51.27
C GLU A 553 -24.43 16.11 50.04
N GLY A 554 -24.97 14.90 49.85
CA GLY A 554 -24.59 14.01 48.75
C GLY A 554 -23.67 12.87 49.17
N TRP A 555 -23.10 12.16 48.21
CA TRP A 555 -22.15 11.09 48.47
C TRP A 555 -20.85 11.59 49.10
N PRO A 556 -20.20 10.83 50.01
CA PRO A 556 -18.92 11.22 50.58
C PRO A 556 -17.88 11.48 49.51
N MET A 557 -17.20 12.62 49.57
CA MET A 557 -16.11 12.98 48.69
C MET A 557 -14.77 12.49 49.24
N VAL A 558 -14.09 11.62 48.48
CA VAL A 558 -12.83 10.99 48.93
C VAL A 558 -11.70 11.39 47.96
N LYS A 559 -10.53 11.75 48.52
CA LYS A 559 -9.35 12.05 47.68
C LYS A 559 -8.81 10.78 47.06
N LEU A 560 -8.41 10.85 45.80
CA LEU A 560 -7.87 9.71 45.07
C LEU A 560 -6.62 9.10 45.74
N GLY A 561 -5.82 9.91 46.45
CA GLY A 561 -4.70 9.42 47.24
C GLY A 561 -5.09 8.55 48.41
N GLU A 562 -6.36 8.54 48.84
CA GLU A 562 -6.92 7.66 49.88
C GLU A 562 -7.57 6.42 49.27
N VAL A 563 -7.79 6.41 47.94
CA VAL A 563 -8.43 5.28 47.21
C VAL A 563 -7.42 4.29 46.70
N PHE A 564 -6.34 4.79 46.06
CA PHE A 564 -5.35 3.95 45.41
C PHE A 564 -3.94 4.54 45.40
N LYS A 565 -2.96 3.67 45.15
CA LYS A 565 -1.55 4.02 44.89
C LYS A 565 -1.22 3.87 43.44
N LEU A 566 -0.57 4.89 42.87
CA LEU A 566 -0.07 4.92 41.47
C LEU A 566 1.41 4.60 41.39
N THR A 567 1.82 3.93 40.34
CA THR A 567 3.22 3.73 39.96
C THR A 567 3.37 3.95 38.45
N SER A 568 4.56 4.30 37.99
CA SER A 568 4.85 4.40 36.55
C SER A 568 4.92 3.03 35.91
N GLY A 569 4.46 2.93 34.67
CA GLY A 569 4.72 1.76 33.83
C GLY A 569 6.23 1.57 33.56
N LYS A 570 6.56 0.53 32.82
CA LYS A 570 7.95 0.16 32.50
C LYS A 570 8.34 0.67 31.11
N PHE A 571 9.52 1.30 31.02
CA PHE A 571 10.05 1.81 29.75
C PHE A 571 10.08 0.72 28.67
N LEU A 572 9.46 1.00 27.52
CA LEU A 572 9.46 0.15 26.35
C LEU A 572 9.25 1.02 25.10
N PRO A 573 10.32 1.51 24.46
CA PRO A 573 10.20 2.28 23.24
C PRO A 573 9.69 1.41 22.08
N GLN A 574 8.98 2.03 21.14
CA GLN A 574 8.34 1.31 20.02
C GLN A 574 9.31 0.43 19.23
N LYS A 575 10.55 0.89 19.04
CA LYS A 575 11.62 0.14 18.35
C LYS A 575 12.07 -1.14 19.08
N GLU A 576 11.77 -1.28 20.38
CA GLU A 576 12.11 -2.45 21.19
C GLU A 576 10.90 -3.37 21.41
N GLN A 577 9.74 -3.01 20.89
CA GLN A 577 8.58 -3.87 20.88
C GLN A 577 8.81 -5.03 19.90
N VAL A 578 8.86 -6.24 20.44
CA VAL A 578 8.96 -7.47 19.66
C VAL A 578 7.55 -7.99 19.42
N GLU A 579 7.21 -8.32 18.19
CA GLU A 579 5.87 -8.82 17.83
C GLU A 579 5.45 -10.00 18.69
N GLY A 580 4.22 -9.95 19.18
CA GLY A 580 3.65 -10.94 20.09
C GLY A 580 2.17 -10.67 20.35
N ASP A 581 1.56 -11.49 21.22
CA ASP A 581 0.11 -11.45 21.44
C ASP A 581 -0.33 -10.49 22.54
N TYR A 582 0.61 -9.95 23.34
CA TYR A 582 0.28 -9.13 24.50
C TYR A 582 0.18 -7.67 24.15
N LEU A 583 -0.91 -7.02 24.57
CA LEU A 583 -1.14 -5.61 24.29
C LEU A 583 -0.19 -4.72 25.10
N VAL A 584 0.33 -3.69 24.44
CA VAL A 584 1.14 -2.62 25.04
C VAL A 584 0.28 -1.37 25.14
N TYR A 585 0.17 -0.84 26.37
CA TYR A 585 -0.57 0.38 26.67
C TYR A 585 0.38 1.54 26.89
N GLY A 586 0.08 2.67 26.28
CA GLY A 586 0.72 3.97 26.47
C GLY A 586 -0.19 4.97 27.16
N GLY A 587 0.14 6.25 27.02
CA GLY A 587 -0.65 7.35 27.61
C GLY A 587 -2.06 7.53 27.05
N ASN A 588 -2.36 7.00 25.88
CA ASN A 588 -3.68 7.09 25.21
C ASN A 588 -4.26 5.68 24.88
N GLY A 589 -4.04 4.71 25.74
CA GLY A 589 -4.52 3.35 25.53
C GLY A 589 -3.53 2.47 24.76
N ILE A 590 -4.03 1.59 23.89
CA ILE A 590 -3.21 0.59 23.18
C ILE A 590 -2.27 1.30 22.19
N SER A 591 -0.96 1.06 22.35
CA SER A 591 0.11 1.62 21.50
C SER A 591 0.84 0.57 20.64
N GLY A 592 0.58 -0.72 20.84
CA GLY A 592 1.20 -1.80 20.10
C GLY A 592 0.99 -3.16 20.71
N LYS A 593 1.83 -4.13 20.29
CA LYS A 593 1.89 -5.48 20.85
C LYS A 593 3.33 -5.84 21.20
N HIS A 594 3.49 -6.76 22.15
CA HIS A 594 4.80 -7.26 22.59
C HIS A 594 4.73 -8.75 22.92
N ASN A 595 5.86 -9.43 22.92
CA ASN A 595 5.96 -10.85 23.27
C ASN A 595 6.09 -11.12 24.80
N LYS A 596 6.11 -10.05 25.61
CA LYS A 596 6.18 -10.12 27.07
C LYS A 596 5.10 -9.24 27.71
N TYR A 597 4.72 -9.59 28.90
CA TYR A 597 3.83 -8.82 29.74
C TYR A 597 4.36 -8.78 31.18
N PHE A 598 3.86 -7.88 32.00
CA PHE A 598 4.13 -7.87 33.44
C PHE A 598 2.89 -7.67 34.30
N LEU A 599 1.75 -7.33 33.70
CA LEU A 599 0.46 -7.27 34.38
C LEU A 599 -0.33 -8.55 34.08
N GLU A 600 -0.66 -9.32 35.15
CA GLU A 600 -1.47 -10.53 35.01
C GLU A 600 -2.97 -10.24 34.93
N LYS A 601 -3.43 -9.16 35.58
CA LYS A 601 -4.84 -8.81 35.75
C LYS A 601 -5.15 -7.49 35.07
N PRO A 602 -6.44 -7.25 34.69
CA PRO A 602 -6.89 -5.92 34.29
C PRO A 602 -6.51 -4.88 35.34
N THR A 603 -5.95 -3.77 34.91
CA THR A 603 -5.42 -2.72 35.80
C THR A 603 -5.84 -1.36 35.25
N LEU A 604 -6.32 -0.48 36.12
CA LEU A 604 -6.64 0.89 35.80
C LEU A 604 -5.35 1.67 35.56
N ILE A 605 -5.29 2.38 34.43
CA ILE A 605 -4.16 3.21 34.04
C ILE A 605 -4.61 4.63 33.67
N ILE A 606 -3.73 5.60 33.89
CA ILE A 606 -3.97 7.02 33.59
C ILE A 606 -2.80 7.53 32.74
N GLY A 607 -3.10 8.15 31.60
CA GLY A 607 -2.10 8.75 30.72
C GLY A 607 -1.31 9.83 31.45
N ARG A 608 0.02 9.77 31.38
CA ARG A 608 0.91 10.68 32.13
C ARG A 608 1.38 11.88 31.32
N VAL A 609 1.70 11.66 30.04
CA VAL A 609 2.35 12.67 29.19
C VAL A 609 1.72 12.71 27.80
N GLY A 610 1.83 13.87 27.13
CA GLY A 610 1.32 14.10 25.76
C GLY A 610 -0.03 14.79 25.74
N GLU A 611 -0.55 15.02 24.55
CA GLU A 611 -1.84 15.69 24.31
C GLU A 611 -3.01 15.00 25.01
N TYR A 612 -2.94 13.68 25.15
CA TYR A 612 -3.94 12.83 25.80
C TYR A 612 -3.59 12.47 27.26
N CYS A 613 -2.73 13.28 27.93
CA CYS A 613 -2.47 13.07 29.35
C CYS A 613 -3.76 13.20 30.17
N GLY A 614 -3.94 12.34 31.16
CA GLY A 614 -5.18 12.27 31.95
C GLY A 614 -6.24 11.32 31.38
N SER A 615 -6.05 10.72 30.19
CA SER A 615 -6.96 9.69 29.68
C SER A 615 -6.88 8.43 30.55
N VAL A 616 -8.04 7.82 30.82
CA VAL A 616 -8.17 6.68 31.73
C VAL A 616 -8.57 5.42 30.97
N HIS A 617 -7.90 4.31 31.27
CA HIS A 617 -8.19 3.02 30.63
C HIS A 617 -8.08 1.87 31.65
N ILE A 618 -8.70 0.75 31.35
CA ILE A 618 -8.47 -0.53 32.05
C ILE A 618 -7.78 -1.46 31.05
N THR A 619 -6.64 -2.02 31.42
CA THR A 619 -5.86 -2.92 30.56
C THR A 619 -6.57 -4.28 30.43
N MET A 620 -6.29 -4.97 29.31
CA MET A 620 -6.59 -6.39 29.24
C MET A 620 -5.64 -7.19 30.15
N PRO A 621 -6.01 -8.41 30.58
CA PRO A 621 -5.08 -9.30 31.26
C PRO A 621 -3.83 -9.54 30.41
N LYS A 622 -2.70 -9.84 31.04
CA LYS A 622 -1.43 -10.12 30.36
C LYS A 622 -1.01 -9.01 29.43
N SER A 623 -0.82 -7.80 29.99
CA SER A 623 -0.48 -6.59 29.25
C SER A 623 0.83 -5.98 29.72
N TRP A 624 1.40 -5.12 28.86
CA TRP A 624 2.51 -4.23 29.20
C TRP A 624 2.01 -2.80 29.27
N VAL A 625 2.43 -2.03 30.26
CA VAL A 625 2.16 -0.59 30.36
C VAL A 625 3.46 0.16 30.29
N THR A 626 3.58 1.11 29.36
CA THR A 626 4.78 1.94 29.22
C THR A 626 4.84 3.04 30.29
N ASP A 627 6.01 3.64 30.47
CA ASP A 627 6.25 4.75 31.38
C ASP A 627 5.51 6.06 31.00
N ASN A 628 4.85 6.08 29.83
CA ASN A 628 3.93 7.15 29.42
C ASN A 628 2.57 7.10 30.13
N ALA A 629 2.33 6.07 30.94
CA ALA A 629 1.13 5.94 31.76
C ALA A 629 1.48 5.61 33.22
N LEU A 630 0.60 6.03 34.12
CA LEU A 630 0.56 5.62 35.52
C LEU A 630 -0.42 4.46 35.67
N LEU A 631 -0.08 3.47 36.45
CA LEU A 631 -0.96 2.32 36.75
C LEU A 631 -1.28 2.26 38.23
N VAL A 632 -2.48 1.80 38.60
CA VAL A 632 -2.84 1.53 39.96
C VAL A 632 -2.15 0.25 40.41
N SER A 633 -1.24 0.39 41.39
CA SER A 633 -0.48 -0.73 41.93
C SER A 633 -1.16 -1.36 43.15
N GLU A 634 -2.00 -0.61 43.87
CA GLU A 634 -2.67 -1.05 45.09
C GLU A 634 -3.94 -0.23 45.32
N TYR A 635 -5.02 -0.85 45.77
CA TYR A 635 -6.24 -0.19 46.23
C TYR A 635 -6.26 -0.23 47.78
N PHE A 636 -6.49 0.91 48.40
CA PHE A 636 -6.55 1.04 49.85
C PHE A 636 -7.94 0.74 50.38
N ILE A 637 -8.95 0.84 49.52
CA ILE A 637 -10.35 0.60 49.84
C ILE A 637 -10.96 -0.32 48.77
N ASN A 638 -12.10 -0.95 49.11
CA ASN A 638 -12.84 -1.74 48.13
C ASN A 638 -13.63 -0.83 47.19
N VAL A 639 -13.29 -0.85 45.92
CA VAL A 639 -13.88 0.01 44.89
C VAL A 639 -13.99 -0.75 43.58
N GLU A 640 -15.07 -0.51 42.86
CA GLU A 640 -15.27 -1.07 41.50
C GLU A 640 -14.41 -0.32 40.47
N GLN A 641 -13.53 -1.04 39.81
CA GLN A 641 -12.58 -0.43 38.84
C GLN A 641 -13.27 0.28 37.69
N ARG A 642 -14.39 -0.25 37.19
CA ARG A 642 -15.16 0.37 36.10
C ARG A 642 -15.86 1.65 36.57
N TYR A 643 -16.32 1.69 37.81
CA TYR A 643 -16.83 2.90 38.41
C TYR A 643 -15.75 3.99 38.40
N LEU A 644 -14.54 3.67 38.87
CA LEU A 644 -13.40 4.59 38.79
C LEU A 644 -13.10 5.03 37.36
N LEU A 645 -13.12 4.11 36.40
CA LEU A 645 -12.92 4.46 34.99
C LEU A 645 -13.89 5.56 34.55
N PHE A 646 -15.19 5.40 34.83
CA PHE A 646 -16.22 6.35 34.40
C PHE A 646 -16.12 7.68 35.14
N VAL A 647 -15.98 7.66 36.44
CA VAL A 647 -15.85 8.87 37.26
C VAL A 647 -14.59 9.66 36.88
N LEU A 648 -13.43 8.99 36.74
CA LEU A 648 -12.19 9.66 36.36
C LEU A 648 -12.19 10.18 34.91
N THR A 649 -12.90 9.50 34.02
CA THR A 649 -13.10 9.99 32.65
C THR A 649 -13.94 11.27 32.66
N ASN A 650 -15.03 11.29 33.47
CA ASN A 650 -15.90 12.46 33.61
C ASN A 650 -15.18 13.64 34.30
N LEU A 651 -14.21 13.37 35.16
CA LEU A 651 -13.42 14.40 35.85
C LEU A 651 -12.49 15.19 34.90
N GLU A 652 -12.29 14.70 33.67
CA GLU A 652 -11.45 15.33 32.64
C GLU A 652 -10.06 15.75 33.19
N ILE A 653 -9.31 14.79 33.69
CA ILE A 653 -8.01 14.99 34.37
C ILE A 653 -7.03 15.87 33.57
N ASN A 654 -7.17 15.90 32.22
CA ASN A 654 -6.36 16.77 31.36
C ASN A 654 -6.48 18.27 31.71
N LYS A 655 -7.58 18.71 32.26
CA LYS A 655 -7.77 20.10 32.71
C LYS A 655 -6.76 20.53 33.79
N TYR A 656 -6.23 19.58 34.53
CA TYR A 656 -5.24 19.80 35.60
C TYR A 656 -3.79 19.59 35.14
N ALA A 657 -3.56 19.37 33.84
CA ALA A 657 -2.24 19.15 33.28
C ALA A 657 -1.36 20.42 33.33
N LYS A 658 -0.09 20.26 33.61
CA LYS A 658 0.90 21.34 33.48
C LYS A 658 1.13 21.63 31.98
N ARG A 659 0.92 22.89 31.57
CA ARG A 659 1.11 23.39 30.20
C ARG A 659 2.36 24.28 30.15
N GLY A 660 3.51 23.70 29.84
CA GLY A 660 4.77 24.44 29.67
C GLY A 660 5.79 23.53 28.99
N GLY A 661 5.52 23.19 27.72
CA GLY A 661 6.18 22.12 26.97
C GLY A 661 5.19 20.99 26.66
N GLN A 662 5.62 19.73 26.72
CA GLN A 662 4.72 18.60 26.56
C GLN A 662 3.75 18.51 27.75
N PRO A 663 2.41 18.51 27.53
CA PRO A 663 1.44 18.41 28.62
C PRO A 663 1.68 17.17 29.47
N SER A 664 1.53 17.30 30.80
CA SER A 664 1.75 16.16 31.71
C SER A 664 0.96 16.29 33.00
N VAL A 665 0.57 15.12 33.57
CA VAL A 665 -0.12 15.03 34.85
C VAL A 665 0.77 14.24 35.83
N SER A 666 0.95 14.81 37.04
CA SER A 666 1.74 14.19 38.09
C SER A 666 0.87 13.32 39.02
N GLN A 667 1.47 12.34 39.69
CA GLN A 667 0.79 11.56 40.74
C GLN A 667 0.20 12.45 41.83
N SER A 668 0.94 13.47 42.27
CA SER A 668 0.50 14.41 43.30
C SER A 668 -0.74 15.20 42.87
N THR A 669 -0.81 15.58 41.60
CA THR A 669 -2.00 16.23 41.03
C THR A 669 -3.20 15.29 41.09
N ILE A 670 -3.04 14.03 40.65
CA ILE A 670 -4.13 13.05 40.67
C ILE A 670 -4.58 12.77 42.10
N TYR A 671 -3.65 12.56 43.02
CA TYR A 671 -3.98 12.28 44.46
C TYR A 671 -4.76 13.41 45.13
N SER A 672 -4.61 14.63 44.71
CA SER A 672 -5.35 15.80 45.27
C SER A 672 -6.79 15.91 44.78
N LEU A 673 -7.15 15.20 43.71
CA LEU A 673 -8.52 15.21 43.17
C LEU A 673 -9.43 14.37 44.06
N SER A 674 -10.68 14.81 44.23
CA SER A 674 -11.71 14.10 45.00
C SER A 674 -12.79 13.57 44.07
N ILE A 675 -13.32 12.42 44.41
CA ILE A 675 -14.45 11.79 43.70
C ILE A 675 -15.55 11.42 44.68
N PRO A 676 -16.82 11.38 44.26
CA PRO A 676 -17.90 10.80 45.07
C PRO A 676 -17.65 9.28 45.21
N LEU A 677 -17.83 8.77 46.41
CA LEU A 677 -17.60 7.36 46.70
C LEU A 677 -18.84 6.75 47.40
N PRO A 678 -19.86 6.32 46.63
CA PRO A 678 -21.00 5.60 47.18
C PRO A 678 -20.62 4.16 47.62
N PRO A 679 -21.50 3.45 48.35
CA PRO A 679 -21.33 2.04 48.66
C PRO A 679 -21.10 1.19 47.39
N LEU A 680 -20.40 0.06 47.52
CA LEU A 680 -20.00 -0.79 46.37
C LEU A 680 -21.20 -1.27 45.54
N GLU A 681 -22.33 -1.55 46.17
CA GLU A 681 -23.56 -1.93 45.46
C GLU A 681 -24.12 -0.82 44.57
N VAL A 682 -24.01 0.44 45.01
CA VAL A 682 -24.40 1.60 44.24
C VAL A 682 -23.42 1.84 43.08
N GLN A 683 -22.11 1.68 43.35
CA GLN A 683 -21.09 1.75 42.28
C GLN A 683 -21.39 0.74 41.17
N GLN A 684 -21.75 -0.50 41.54
CA GLN A 684 -22.10 -1.55 40.58
C GLN A 684 -23.37 -1.18 39.78
N ARG A 685 -24.42 -0.67 40.44
CA ARG A 685 -25.65 -0.23 39.74
C ARG A 685 -25.35 0.88 38.73
N ILE A 686 -24.49 1.84 39.06
CA ILE A 686 -24.06 2.90 38.13
C ILE A 686 -23.29 2.30 36.95
N VAL A 687 -22.35 1.39 37.22
CA VAL A 687 -21.61 0.70 36.17
C VAL A 687 -22.56 -0.06 35.24
N ASP A 688 -23.52 -0.79 35.78
CA ASP A 688 -24.48 -1.57 34.97
C ASP A 688 -25.34 -0.68 34.07
N LYS A 689 -25.79 0.50 34.56
CA LYS A 689 -26.50 1.49 33.75
C LYS A 689 -25.66 2.00 32.60
N ILE A 690 -24.42 2.44 32.86
CA ILE A 690 -23.51 2.98 31.83
C ILE A 690 -23.13 1.89 30.81
N GLU A 691 -22.92 0.65 31.26
CA GLU A 691 -22.63 -0.46 30.36
C GLU A 691 -23.83 -0.87 29.49
N ALA A 692 -25.04 -0.72 30.00
CA ALA A 692 -26.26 -0.91 29.20
C ALA A 692 -26.35 0.13 28.07
N GLU A 693 -26.10 1.41 28.36
CA GLU A 693 -26.03 2.45 27.33
C GLU A 693 -24.91 2.17 26.31
N ARG A 694 -23.70 1.79 26.78
CA ARG A 694 -22.59 1.45 25.92
C ARG A 694 -22.93 0.33 24.93
N LYS A 695 -23.66 -0.68 25.36
CA LYS A 695 -24.17 -1.75 24.48
C LYS A 695 -25.10 -1.21 23.40
N VAL A 696 -25.92 -0.20 23.73
CA VAL A 696 -26.76 0.49 22.74
C VAL A 696 -25.89 1.22 21.72
N MET A 697 -24.85 1.95 22.16
CA MET A 697 -23.92 2.61 21.27
C MET A 697 -23.18 1.61 20.35
N ASP A 698 -22.77 0.47 20.87
CA ASP A 698 -22.14 -0.58 20.05
C ASP A 698 -23.13 -1.16 19.03
N SER A 699 -24.39 -1.33 19.40
CA SER A 699 -25.45 -1.74 18.45
C SER A 699 -25.69 -0.70 17.35
N LEU A 700 -25.64 0.60 17.69
CA LEU A 700 -25.73 1.67 16.68
C LEU A 700 -24.53 1.66 15.73
N ARG A 701 -23.30 1.39 16.21
CA ARG A 701 -22.12 1.24 15.36
C ARG A 701 -22.25 0.07 14.36
N GLU A 702 -22.77 -1.06 14.83
CA GLU A 702 -23.06 -2.20 13.94
C GLU A 702 -24.19 -1.88 12.94
N MET A 703 -25.18 -1.10 13.34
CA MET A 703 -26.23 -0.63 12.45
C MET A 703 -25.66 0.27 11.34
N VAL A 704 -24.80 1.23 11.68
CA VAL A 704 -24.07 2.07 10.69
C VAL A 704 -23.38 1.19 9.67
N LYS A 705 -22.56 0.23 10.11
CA LYS A 705 -21.83 -0.70 9.24
C LYS A 705 -22.79 -1.50 8.33
N THR A 706 -23.88 -1.99 8.90
CA THR A 706 -24.89 -2.75 8.15
C THR A 706 -25.52 -1.91 7.02
N TYR A 707 -25.83 -0.64 7.27
CA TYR A 707 -26.43 0.22 6.25
C TYR A 707 -25.40 0.71 5.23
N GLU A 708 -24.14 0.93 5.61
CA GLU A 708 -23.05 1.21 4.67
C GLU A 708 -22.86 0.01 3.69
N GLU A 709 -22.94 -1.23 4.20
CA GLU A 709 -22.92 -2.43 3.36
C GLU A 709 -24.14 -2.55 2.44
N LYS A 710 -25.33 -2.18 2.92
CA LYS A 710 -26.56 -2.18 2.08
C LYS A 710 -26.43 -1.19 0.93
N ILE A 711 -25.94 0.02 1.18
CA ILE A 711 -25.66 1.03 0.14
C ILE A 711 -24.70 0.45 -0.90
N LYS A 712 -23.61 -0.14 -0.45
CA LYS A 712 -22.63 -0.78 -1.35
C LYS A 712 -23.27 -1.85 -2.21
N ARG A 713 -24.00 -2.80 -1.62
CA ARG A 713 -24.69 -3.89 -2.35
C ARG A 713 -25.71 -3.37 -3.36
N LEU A 714 -26.43 -2.30 -3.03
CA LEU A 714 -27.40 -1.70 -3.95
C LEU A 714 -26.70 -1.12 -5.18
N ILE A 715 -25.60 -0.42 -5.00
CA ILE A 715 -24.79 0.11 -6.10
C ILE A 715 -24.16 -1.04 -6.91
N ASP A 716 -23.56 -2.04 -6.26
CA ASP A 716 -22.96 -3.20 -6.93
C ASP A 716 -23.99 -3.96 -7.78
N LYS A 717 -25.24 -4.12 -7.29
CA LYS A 717 -26.36 -4.72 -8.05
C LYS A 717 -26.71 -3.91 -9.31
N VAL A 718 -26.63 -2.59 -9.26
CA VAL A 718 -26.83 -1.72 -10.44
C VAL A 718 -25.74 -1.95 -11.47
N TRP A 719 -24.52 -2.18 -11.02
CA TRP A 719 -23.37 -2.52 -11.87
C TRP A 719 -23.35 -3.97 -12.36
N GLY A 720 -24.31 -4.82 -11.93
CA GLY A 720 -24.44 -6.21 -12.36
C GLY A 720 -23.53 -7.18 -11.61
N GLU A 721 -23.18 -6.86 -10.37
CA GLU A 721 -22.40 -7.71 -9.44
C GLU A 721 -23.27 -8.38 -8.38
#